data_b2205feffe613978af567a379ed3530b
#
_entry.id   b2205feffe613978af567a379ed3530b
#
_cell.length_a   1.000
_cell.length_b   1.000
_cell.length_c   1.000
_cell.angle_alpha   90.00
_cell.angle_beta   90.00
_cell.angle_gamma   90.00
#
_symmetry.space_group_name_H-M   'P 1'
#
loop_
_entity.id
_entity.type
_entity.pdbx_description
1 polymer ?
#
loop_
_entity_poly.entity_id
_entity_poly.type
_entity_poly.pdbx_seq_one_letter_code
_entity_poly.pdbx_strand_id
1 'polypeptide(L)'
;MTKEFGVNLAGRVSNFELAQSEVLFPLYESIVNSIQAIEDRRLEDVSFSGGKIVVEIERGIQLPLDDLPTATVSGFCIRDNGIGFNGPNFESFLQSDSTYKASRGGKGVGRFCWLKVFQNADIESNYLEGDEKYSRKFRFNLSASTLDDDSVEEPTGSIGTIVHLFGLRAEYAKSMPIEFEEIAGAVIHHCAPFFLLDDCPQIVFVDGDKELDLNEAFAKLFSDKGETRSFEIAGYTFSLIGLEMPIDDIGKVKLDKTNRVMFCANNRCVDELKLDSSFNGLGSLLKQKHSLYFIGILTSEYLDMKVNANRLSFSFVEENSLFESIEPSRKEIDSKVEECAKDILKDYFDEAVNEREEAVKKYITEEAPQYKPLMKHLPQAIEGIKFGSSVSNIEDSLHDAKRQLEKDIAKENDELLVKINNNSLSSEDYEHEFAECTRKLVDINKASLAEYIAHRKAVLQLFEASLKKRPDEKYELEKFLHELIFPVRATSEDVSYEAHNLWLIDERLTYSQYLASDISLGANAGKKRPDLLLLDHPVLVSDEDGPGHTFESISIFELKRPMRDNYDGKDNPIDQLQEYAEKIKEGNAIDATGRPIRVNENTRIYLYAVCDVPASLEKIMRRRNFKQTPDGLGWHVYVDDLNASIEVLPYDKILADSKMRSRVFFEKLGL
;
A
#
# COMPACT_ATOMS: atom_id res chain seq x y z
N MET A 1 -49.54 -52.20 7.91
CA MET A 1 -48.48 -51.88 6.94
C MET A 1 -47.95 -50.53 7.26
N THR A 2 -46.80 -50.44 7.91
CA THR A 2 -46.05 -49.21 8.12
C THR A 2 -45.47 -48.82 6.74
N LYS A 3 -45.82 -47.65 6.23
CA LYS A 3 -45.18 -47.08 5.02
C LYS A 3 -43.86 -46.43 5.41
N GLU A 4 -42.78 -46.92 4.84
CA GLU A 4 -41.49 -46.29 5.01
C GLU A 4 -41.41 -45.01 4.19
N PHE A 5 -40.74 -43.97 4.74
CA PHE A 5 -40.47 -42.70 4.05
C PHE A 5 -39.26 -42.89 3.14
N GLY A 6 -39.47 -42.92 1.84
CA GLY A 6 -38.39 -43.11 0.86
C GLY A 6 -37.67 -41.80 0.51
N VAL A 7 -36.37 -41.83 0.37
CA VAL A 7 -35.52 -40.70 -0.11
C VAL A 7 -35.14 -40.93 -1.58
N ASN A 8 -35.39 -39.90 -2.43
CA ASN A 8 -34.98 -39.95 -3.84
C ASN A 8 -33.52 -39.50 -3.96
N LEU A 9 -32.62 -40.41 -4.35
CA LEU A 9 -31.19 -40.14 -4.49
C LEU A 9 -30.90 -38.99 -5.46
N ALA A 10 -31.49 -38.99 -6.67
CA ALA A 10 -31.28 -37.95 -7.67
C ALA A 10 -31.72 -36.57 -7.17
N GLY A 11 -32.87 -36.51 -6.45
CA GLY A 11 -33.31 -35.27 -5.79
C GLY A 11 -32.32 -34.80 -4.72
N ARG A 12 -31.79 -35.73 -3.91
CA ARG A 12 -30.81 -35.41 -2.86
C ARG A 12 -29.52 -34.86 -3.43
N VAL A 13 -28.98 -35.46 -4.49
CA VAL A 13 -27.77 -34.96 -5.20
C VAL A 13 -28.04 -33.64 -5.92
N SER A 14 -29.24 -33.45 -6.51
CA SER A 14 -29.60 -32.18 -7.13
C SER A 14 -29.60 -31.03 -6.12
N ASN A 15 -30.13 -31.27 -4.92
CA ASN A 15 -30.22 -30.29 -3.84
C ASN A 15 -28.89 -30.09 -3.07
N PHE A 16 -27.86 -30.89 -3.38
CA PHE A 16 -26.53 -30.67 -2.82
C PHE A 16 -25.90 -29.45 -3.50
N GLU A 17 -25.78 -28.35 -2.76
CA GLU A 17 -25.13 -27.12 -3.25
C GLU A 17 -23.62 -27.31 -3.28
N LEU A 18 -23.02 -27.18 -4.46
CA LEU A 18 -21.57 -27.24 -4.71
C LEU A 18 -21.26 -26.31 -5.86
N ALA A 19 -20.43 -25.30 -5.61
CA ALA A 19 -19.95 -24.39 -6.65
C ALA A 19 -19.00 -25.11 -7.60
N GLN A 20 -18.90 -24.62 -8.84
CA GLN A 20 -17.98 -25.23 -9.83
C GLN A 20 -16.50 -25.12 -9.37
N SER A 21 -16.14 -24.07 -8.63
CA SER A 21 -14.81 -23.91 -8.02
C SER A 21 -14.46 -24.98 -6.99
N GLU A 22 -15.46 -25.69 -6.46
CA GLU A 22 -15.30 -26.71 -5.44
C GLU A 22 -15.26 -28.14 -6.04
N VAL A 23 -14.84 -28.24 -7.30
CA VAL A 23 -14.79 -29.49 -8.08
C VAL A 23 -13.95 -30.58 -7.43
N LEU A 24 -12.97 -30.28 -6.61
CA LEU A 24 -12.14 -31.24 -5.87
C LEU A 24 -12.79 -31.75 -4.56
N PHE A 25 -13.94 -31.23 -4.17
CA PHE A 25 -14.59 -31.63 -2.93
C PHE A 25 -14.86 -33.14 -2.81
N PRO A 26 -15.26 -33.87 -3.87
CA PRO A 26 -15.34 -35.36 -3.86
C PRO A 26 -14.01 -36.05 -3.48
N LEU A 27 -12.89 -35.51 -3.96
CA LEU A 27 -11.57 -36.05 -3.64
C LEU A 27 -11.26 -35.82 -2.13
N TYR A 28 -11.53 -34.63 -1.61
CA TYR A 28 -11.31 -34.30 -0.20
C TYR A 28 -12.15 -35.21 0.72
N GLU A 29 -13.44 -35.37 0.43
CA GLU A 29 -14.32 -36.24 1.21
C GLU A 29 -13.89 -37.70 1.13
N SER A 30 -13.39 -38.19 -0.02
CA SER A 30 -12.88 -39.54 -0.14
C SER A 30 -11.61 -39.75 0.72
N ILE A 31 -10.67 -38.84 0.67
CA ILE A 31 -9.45 -38.89 1.50
C ILE A 31 -9.78 -38.86 2.99
N VAL A 32 -10.69 -37.98 3.43
CA VAL A 32 -11.07 -37.92 4.84
C VAL A 32 -11.83 -39.16 5.28
N ASN A 33 -12.69 -39.74 4.43
CA ASN A 33 -13.33 -41.02 4.73
C ASN A 33 -12.28 -42.14 4.89
N SER A 34 -11.24 -42.14 4.08
CA SER A 34 -10.11 -43.11 4.16
C SER A 34 -9.30 -42.89 5.47
N ILE A 35 -9.03 -41.64 5.86
CA ILE A 35 -8.37 -41.31 7.16
C ILE A 35 -9.21 -41.91 8.31
N GLN A 36 -10.52 -41.64 8.34
CA GLN A 36 -11.42 -42.15 9.37
C GLN A 36 -11.54 -43.69 9.38
N ALA A 37 -11.48 -44.32 8.20
CA ALA A 37 -11.48 -45.77 8.10
C ALA A 37 -10.18 -46.41 8.64
N ILE A 38 -9.06 -45.72 8.50
CA ILE A 38 -7.77 -46.12 9.08
C ILE A 38 -7.77 -45.92 10.60
N GLU A 39 -8.34 -44.81 11.11
CA GLU A 39 -8.54 -44.59 12.55
C GLU A 39 -9.43 -45.69 13.16
N ASP A 40 -10.55 -46.04 12.52
CA ASP A 40 -11.43 -47.11 12.95
C ASP A 40 -10.67 -48.43 13.03
N ARG A 41 -9.84 -48.75 12.04
CA ARG A 41 -9.02 -49.97 12.03
C ARG A 41 -8.01 -50.00 13.16
N ARG A 42 -7.36 -48.86 13.49
CA ARG A 42 -6.42 -48.75 14.62
C ARG A 42 -7.08 -49.02 15.97
N LEU A 43 -8.36 -48.62 16.11
CA LEU A 43 -9.15 -48.85 17.33
C LEU A 43 -9.53 -50.34 17.49
N GLU A 44 -9.80 -51.05 16.40
CA GLU A 44 -10.16 -52.46 16.43
C GLU A 44 -8.95 -53.42 16.41
N ASP A 45 -7.88 -53.05 15.70
CA ASP A 45 -6.67 -53.84 15.59
C ASP A 45 -5.44 -53.09 16.14
N VAL A 46 -5.14 -53.34 17.42
CA VAL A 46 -4.01 -52.69 18.13
C VAL A 46 -2.65 -53.07 17.47
N SER A 47 -2.57 -54.14 16.70
CA SER A 47 -1.35 -54.54 15.97
C SER A 47 -1.18 -53.79 14.68
N PHE A 48 -2.20 -53.10 14.19
CA PHE A 48 -2.14 -52.36 12.95
C PHE A 48 -1.32 -51.06 13.11
N SER A 49 -0.17 -51.04 12.51
CA SER A 49 0.71 -49.87 12.41
C SER A 49 0.88 -49.48 10.96
N GLY A 50 0.66 -48.22 10.62
CA GLY A 50 0.93 -47.71 9.29
C GLY A 50 -0.32 -47.64 8.37
N GLY A 51 -1.13 -46.59 8.60
CA GLY A 51 -2.18 -46.20 7.67
C GLY A 51 -1.56 -45.65 6.38
N LYS A 52 -2.10 -46.08 5.22
CA LYS A 52 -1.69 -45.60 3.91
C LYS A 52 -2.90 -45.33 3.01
N ILE A 53 -2.86 -44.16 2.34
CA ILE A 53 -3.82 -43.76 1.33
C ILE A 53 -3.05 -43.49 0.04
N VAL A 54 -3.46 -44.06 -1.06
CA VAL A 54 -2.89 -43.80 -2.40
C VAL A 54 -3.97 -43.17 -3.26
N VAL A 55 -3.70 -42.00 -3.80
CA VAL A 55 -4.59 -41.28 -4.72
C VAL A 55 -3.95 -41.30 -6.10
N GLU A 56 -4.56 -41.98 -7.03
CA GLU A 56 -4.16 -42.03 -8.44
C GLU A 56 -5.05 -41.08 -9.24
N ILE A 57 -4.42 -40.17 -9.99
CA ILE A 57 -5.10 -39.23 -10.88
C ILE A 57 -5.26 -39.87 -12.25
N GLU A 58 -6.49 -40.01 -12.70
CA GLU A 58 -6.76 -40.54 -14.03
C GLU A 58 -6.84 -39.43 -15.06
N ARG A 59 -6.15 -39.63 -16.19
CA ARG A 59 -6.09 -38.65 -17.28
C ARG A 59 -6.92 -39.12 -18.47
N GLY A 60 -7.76 -38.24 -18.99
CA GLY A 60 -8.47 -38.40 -20.25
C GLY A 60 -7.82 -37.58 -21.35
N ILE A 61 -7.97 -38.00 -22.59
CA ILE A 61 -7.53 -37.22 -23.74
C ILE A 61 -8.72 -36.39 -24.22
N GLN A 62 -8.69 -35.10 -23.98
CA GLN A 62 -9.59 -34.16 -24.65
C GLN A 62 -8.88 -33.66 -25.90
N LEU A 63 -9.50 -33.86 -27.08
CA LEU A 63 -9.04 -33.25 -28.32
C LEU A 63 -9.55 -31.79 -28.34
N PRO A 64 -8.70 -30.80 -28.17
CA PRO A 64 -9.11 -29.43 -28.36
C PRO A 64 -9.30 -29.14 -29.85
N LEU A 65 -10.14 -28.15 -30.18
CA LEU A 65 -10.34 -27.65 -31.54
C LEU A 65 -9.07 -27.05 -32.18
N ASP A 66 -8.01 -26.83 -31.39
CA ASP A 66 -6.69 -26.30 -31.78
C ASP A 66 -5.58 -27.26 -31.34
N ASP A 67 -5.17 -28.08 -32.23
CA ASP A 67 -3.91 -28.83 -32.50
C ASP A 67 -3.01 -29.42 -31.38
N LEU A 68 -3.30 -29.39 -30.10
CA LEU A 68 -2.53 -30.12 -29.09
C LEU A 68 -3.44 -30.87 -28.11
N PRO A 69 -3.30 -32.21 -27.94
CA PRO A 69 -4.06 -32.96 -26.95
C PRO A 69 -3.62 -32.58 -25.54
N THR A 70 -4.53 -31.95 -24.78
CA THR A 70 -4.31 -31.66 -23.37
C THR A 70 -4.82 -32.81 -22.53
N ALA A 71 -3.96 -33.43 -21.73
CA ALA A 71 -4.34 -34.49 -20.79
C ALA A 71 -5.10 -33.85 -19.61
N THR A 72 -6.44 -33.94 -19.62
CA THR A 72 -7.31 -33.46 -18.56
C THR A 72 -7.56 -34.53 -17.51
N VAL A 73 -7.89 -34.13 -16.29
CA VAL A 73 -8.33 -35.08 -15.25
C VAL A 73 -9.69 -35.62 -15.62
N SER A 74 -9.83 -36.95 -15.69
CA SER A 74 -11.07 -37.65 -15.96
C SER A 74 -11.68 -38.32 -14.73
N GLY A 75 -10.85 -38.62 -13.72
CA GLY A 75 -11.26 -39.33 -12.52
C GLY A 75 -10.17 -39.38 -11.45
N PHE A 76 -10.52 -40.03 -10.35
CA PHE A 76 -9.60 -40.34 -9.26
C PHE A 76 -9.84 -41.74 -8.73
N CYS A 77 -8.75 -42.48 -8.49
CA CYS A 77 -8.80 -43.77 -7.79
C CYS A 77 -8.13 -43.63 -6.43
N ILE A 78 -8.91 -43.74 -5.34
CA ILE A 78 -8.46 -43.58 -3.94
C ILE A 78 -8.41 -44.96 -3.32
N ARG A 79 -7.24 -45.39 -2.83
CA ARG A 79 -7.03 -46.68 -2.16
C ARG A 79 -6.55 -46.45 -0.73
N ASP A 80 -7.23 -47.07 0.24
CA ASP A 80 -6.80 -47.09 1.61
C ASP A 80 -6.63 -48.48 2.17
N ASN A 81 -5.92 -48.60 3.28
CA ASN A 81 -5.78 -49.84 4.04
C ASN A 81 -6.56 -49.74 5.38
N GLY A 82 -7.67 -49.03 5.40
CA GLY A 82 -8.57 -48.89 6.54
C GLY A 82 -9.39 -50.14 6.86
N ILE A 83 -10.39 -49.98 7.70
CA ILE A 83 -11.24 -51.11 8.18
C ILE A 83 -12.12 -51.72 7.10
N GLY A 84 -12.39 -51.01 6.03
CA GLY A 84 -13.26 -51.44 4.94
C GLY A 84 -14.76 -51.22 5.23
N PHE A 85 -15.60 -51.68 4.26
CA PHE A 85 -17.06 -51.60 4.32
C PHE A 85 -17.65 -52.85 5.06
N ASN A 86 -17.32 -52.99 6.34
CA ASN A 86 -17.96 -53.95 7.22
C ASN A 86 -19.47 -53.65 7.37
N GLY A 87 -20.22 -54.55 7.99
CA GLY A 87 -21.69 -54.39 8.16
C GLY A 87 -22.14 -53.00 8.59
N PRO A 88 -21.65 -52.46 9.73
CA PRO A 88 -22.02 -51.12 10.21
C PRO A 88 -21.67 -49.98 9.25
N ASN A 89 -20.47 -49.98 8.63
CA ASN A 89 -20.08 -48.99 7.67
C ASN A 89 -20.92 -49.00 6.40
N PHE A 90 -21.28 -50.20 5.92
CA PHE A 90 -22.13 -50.36 4.75
C PHE A 90 -23.55 -49.88 5.00
N GLU A 91 -24.17 -50.30 6.13
CA GLU A 91 -25.49 -49.80 6.52
C GLU A 91 -25.51 -48.26 6.64
N SER A 92 -24.47 -47.67 7.25
CA SER A 92 -24.34 -46.24 7.33
C SER A 92 -24.19 -45.58 5.94
N PHE A 93 -23.55 -46.26 4.99
CA PHE A 93 -23.46 -45.77 3.61
C PHE A 93 -24.83 -45.82 2.92
N LEU A 94 -25.68 -46.79 3.19
CA LEU A 94 -27.02 -46.89 2.60
C LEU A 94 -27.99 -45.85 3.17
N GLN A 95 -27.76 -45.36 4.37
CA GLN A 95 -28.65 -44.43 5.07
C GLN A 95 -28.28 -42.99 4.81
N SER A 96 -29.15 -42.20 4.13
CA SER A 96 -28.97 -40.75 4.02
C SER A 96 -29.01 -40.08 5.42
N ASP A 97 -28.17 -39.08 5.61
CA ASP A 97 -28.07 -38.34 6.87
C ASP A 97 -27.75 -39.25 8.09
N SER A 98 -26.95 -40.29 7.86
CA SER A 98 -26.53 -41.23 8.90
C SER A 98 -25.77 -40.50 10.03
N THR A 99 -26.10 -40.80 11.27
CA THR A 99 -25.45 -40.29 12.48
C THR A 99 -24.34 -41.20 13.00
N TYR A 100 -24.00 -42.28 12.31
CA TYR A 100 -23.03 -43.28 12.74
C TYR A 100 -21.64 -42.69 13.07
N LYS A 101 -21.18 -41.71 12.29
CA LYS A 101 -19.93 -40.97 12.55
C LYS A 101 -20.15 -39.54 13.07
N ALA A 102 -21.28 -39.25 13.66
CA ALA A 102 -21.62 -37.90 14.14
C ALA A 102 -20.63 -37.37 15.20
N SER A 103 -20.10 -38.25 16.08
CA SER A 103 -19.09 -37.89 17.09
C SER A 103 -17.74 -37.41 16.49
N ARG A 104 -17.48 -37.69 15.23
CA ARG A 104 -16.29 -37.23 14.48
C ARG A 104 -16.68 -36.27 13.33
N GLY A 105 -17.80 -35.56 13.51
CA GLY A 105 -18.32 -34.58 12.55
C GLY A 105 -18.95 -35.19 11.30
N GLY A 106 -19.17 -36.51 11.22
CA GLY A 106 -19.88 -37.16 10.12
C GLY A 106 -21.31 -36.68 10.01
N LYS A 107 -21.74 -36.11 8.87
CA LYS A 107 -23.11 -35.63 8.61
C LYS A 107 -23.90 -36.54 7.66
N GLY A 108 -23.31 -37.66 7.22
CA GLY A 108 -23.95 -38.65 6.36
C GLY A 108 -24.30 -38.17 4.95
N VAL A 109 -23.76 -37.04 4.51
CA VAL A 109 -24.08 -36.39 3.22
C VAL A 109 -22.89 -36.33 2.25
N GLY A 110 -21.65 -36.51 2.71
CA GLY A 110 -20.43 -36.31 1.92
C GLY A 110 -20.41 -37.11 0.59
N ARG A 111 -20.87 -38.37 0.57
CA ARG A 111 -20.92 -39.21 -0.64
C ARG A 111 -21.79 -38.62 -1.76
N PHE A 112 -22.73 -37.73 -1.48
CA PHE A 112 -23.57 -37.11 -2.51
C PHE A 112 -22.76 -36.14 -3.39
N CYS A 113 -21.68 -35.56 -2.87
CA CYS A 113 -20.77 -34.73 -3.67
C CYS A 113 -20.09 -35.54 -4.77
N TRP A 114 -19.86 -36.87 -4.56
CA TRP A 114 -19.26 -37.74 -5.59
C TRP A 114 -20.12 -37.71 -6.86
N LEU A 115 -21.45 -37.95 -6.70
CA LEU A 115 -22.38 -37.97 -7.81
C LEU A 115 -22.78 -36.57 -8.32
N LYS A 116 -22.48 -35.51 -7.56
CA LYS A 116 -22.63 -34.13 -8.03
C LYS A 116 -21.58 -33.79 -9.10
N VAL A 117 -20.35 -34.26 -8.95
CA VAL A 117 -19.21 -33.95 -9.84
C VAL A 117 -18.96 -35.07 -10.85
N PHE A 118 -19.07 -36.33 -10.44
CA PHE A 118 -18.85 -37.49 -11.28
C PHE A 118 -20.16 -38.22 -11.58
N GLN A 119 -20.16 -39.03 -12.65
CA GLN A 119 -21.34 -39.81 -13.02
C GLN A 119 -21.43 -41.07 -12.18
N ASN A 120 -20.28 -41.67 -11.85
CA ASN A 120 -20.20 -42.96 -11.19
C ASN A 120 -19.11 -42.96 -10.10
N ALA A 121 -19.35 -43.76 -9.08
CA ALA A 121 -18.37 -44.18 -8.09
C ALA A 121 -18.41 -45.70 -7.97
N ASP A 122 -17.31 -46.39 -8.32
CA ASP A 122 -17.16 -47.85 -8.10
C ASP A 122 -16.39 -48.04 -6.80
N ILE A 123 -16.94 -48.91 -5.95
CA ILE A 123 -16.37 -49.20 -4.63
C ILE A 123 -16.03 -50.71 -4.59
N GLU A 124 -14.75 -50.99 -4.27
CA GLU A 124 -14.28 -52.32 -3.92
C GLU A 124 -13.70 -52.30 -2.51
N SER A 125 -14.16 -53.18 -1.62
CA SER A 125 -13.70 -53.18 -0.24
C SER A 125 -13.53 -54.59 0.31
N ASN A 126 -12.34 -54.85 0.88
CA ASN A 126 -12.03 -56.03 1.65
C ASN A 126 -12.10 -55.69 3.15
N TYR A 127 -12.86 -56.44 3.91
CA TYR A 127 -13.07 -56.19 5.32
C TYR A 127 -13.13 -57.48 6.14
N LEU A 128 -13.12 -57.31 7.47
CA LEU A 128 -13.31 -58.42 8.41
C LEU A 128 -14.75 -58.38 9.00
N GLU A 129 -15.37 -59.53 9.15
CA GLU A 129 -16.55 -59.68 9.96
C GLU A 129 -16.28 -60.83 10.96
N GLY A 130 -16.01 -60.51 12.20
CA GLY A 130 -15.35 -61.41 13.13
C GLY A 130 -13.92 -61.77 12.65
N ASP A 131 -13.62 -63.08 12.54
CA ASP A 131 -12.30 -63.56 12.05
C ASP A 131 -12.29 -63.87 10.56
N GLU A 132 -13.43 -63.72 9.86
CA GLU A 132 -13.56 -64.06 8.43
C GLU A 132 -13.42 -62.81 7.58
N LYS A 133 -12.73 -63.01 6.42
CA LYS A 133 -12.54 -61.95 5.41
C LYS A 133 -13.64 -62.02 4.38
N TYR A 134 -14.12 -60.84 3.96
CA TYR A 134 -15.08 -60.67 2.89
C TYR A 134 -14.62 -59.61 1.91
N SER A 135 -15.07 -59.71 0.64
CA SER A 135 -14.90 -58.68 -0.40
C SER A 135 -16.27 -58.22 -0.84
N ARG A 136 -16.50 -56.92 -0.89
CA ARG A 136 -17.73 -56.32 -1.41
C ARG A 136 -17.41 -55.40 -2.56
N LYS A 137 -18.20 -55.51 -3.67
CA LYS A 137 -18.09 -54.62 -4.85
C LYS A 137 -19.47 -54.08 -5.17
N PHE A 138 -19.57 -52.79 -5.43
CA PHE A 138 -20.79 -52.14 -5.87
C PHE A 138 -20.54 -50.85 -6.61
N ARG A 139 -21.51 -50.43 -7.45
CA ARG A 139 -21.51 -49.18 -8.17
C ARG A 139 -22.54 -48.22 -7.58
N PHE A 140 -22.11 -46.99 -7.32
CA PHE A 140 -22.98 -45.92 -6.83
C PHE A 140 -23.13 -44.85 -7.93
N ASN A 141 -24.37 -44.71 -8.48
CA ASN A 141 -24.72 -43.79 -9.54
C ASN A 141 -26.18 -43.29 -9.40
N LEU A 142 -26.62 -42.37 -10.28
CA LEU A 142 -27.98 -41.82 -10.27
C LEU A 142 -29.00 -42.63 -11.06
N SER A 143 -28.56 -43.62 -11.83
CA SER A 143 -29.44 -44.38 -12.73
C SER A 143 -30.23 -45.51 -12.04
N ALA A 144 -29.81 -45.90 -10.84
CA ALA A 144 -30.44 -46.96 -10.08
C ALA A 144 -31.09 -46.47 -8.77
N SER A 145 -32.20 -47.05 -8.39
CA SER A 145 -32.83 -46.86 -7.05
C SER A 145 -32.19 -47.74 -5.97
N THR A 146 -31.31 -48.66 -6.39
CA THR A 146 -30.47 -49.55 -5.57
C THR A 146 -29.05 -49.49 -6.08
N LEU A 147 -28.11 -49.98 -5.28
CA LEU A 147 -26.72 -50.05 -5.77
C LEU A 147 -26.65 -51.07 -6.91
N ASP A 148 -25.95 -50.67 -8.01
CA ASP A 148 -25.67 -51.54 -9.12
C ASP A 148 -24.50 -52.47 -8.78
N ASP A 149 -24.55 -53.70 -9.28
CA ASP A 149 -23.50 -54.73 -9.17
C ASP A 149 -23.06 -55.04 -7.72
N ASP A 150 -24.01 -54.89 -6.71
CA ASP A 150 -23.69 -55.24 -5.32
C ASP A 150 -23.45 -56.74 -5.20
N SER A 151 -22.22 -57.13 -4.95
CA SER A 151 -21.79 -58.50 -4.77
C SER A 151 -20.89 -58.66 -3.56
N VAL A 152 -21.02 -59.80 -2.87
CA VAL A 152 -20.10 -60.23 -1.83
C VAL A 152 -19.38 -61.47 -2.30
N GLU A 153 -18.06 -61.42 -2.40
CA GLU A 153 -17.22 -62.44 -2.94
C GLU A 153 -16.14 -62.91 -1.94
N GLU A 154 -15.40 -63.95 -2.24
CA GLU A 154 -14.19 -64.31 -1.50
C GLU A 154 -13.12 -63.21 -1.66
N PRO A 155 -12.37 -62.85 -0.60
CA PRO A 155 -11.43 -61.75 -0.61
C PRO A 155 -10.24 -62.02 -1.49
N THR A 156 -9.92 -61.10 -2.40
CA THR A 156 -8.80 -61.24 -3.33
C THR A 156 -7.56 -60.45 -2.91
N GLY A 157 -7.56 -59.73 -1.75
CA GLY A 157 -6.48 -58.85 -1.37
C GLY A 157 -6.38 -58.53 0.14
N SER A 158 -5.60 -57.53 0.47
CA SER A 158 -5.48 -56.97 1.85
C SER A 158 -6.74 -56.21 2.25
N ILE A 159 -6.96 -56.05 3.55
CA ILE A 159 -8.06 -55.25 4.09
C ILE A 159 -7.88 -53.80 3.67
N GLY A 160 -8.96 -53.14 3.26
CA GLY A 160 -8.99 -51.74 2.84
C GLY A 160 -10.09 -51.48 1.80
N THR A 161 -10.13 -50.28 1.28
CA THR A 161 -11.15 -49.83 0.32
C THR A 161 -10.49 -49.17 -0.91
N ILE A 162 -11.11 -49.38 -2.07
CA ILE A 162 -10.84 -48.67 -3.30
C ILE A 162 -12.11 -47.90 -3.68
N VAL A 163 -12.01 -46.58 -3.84
CA VAL A 163 -13.08 -45.71 -4.37
C VAL A 163 -12.60 -45.16 -5.72
N HIS A 164 -13.29 -45.51 -6.79
CA HIS A 164 -12.98 -45.02 -8.13
C HIS A 164 -14.07 -44.08 -8.61
N LEU A 165 -13.73 -42.79 -8.69
CA LEU A 165 -14.61 -41.69 -9.14
C LEU A 165 -14.34 -41.41 -10.62
N PHE A 166 -15.31 -41.57 -11.49
CA PHE A 166 -15.10 -41.40 -12.93
C PHE A 166 -16.33 -40.87 -13.65
N GLY A 167 -16.11 -40.40 -14.90
CA GLY A 167 -17.14 -39.77 -15.69
C GLY A 167 -17.41 -38.31 -15.22
N LEU A 168 -16.38 -37.50 -15.21
CA LEU A 168 -16.47 -36.08 -14.83
C LEU A 168 -17.59 -35.38 -15.63
N ARG A 169 -18.50 -34.71 -14.93
CA ARG A 169 -19.62 -33.98 -15.55
C ARG A 169 -19.15 -32.72 -16.26
N ALA A 170 -19.71 -32.44 -17.43
CA ALA A 170 -19.29 -31.36 -18.30
C ALA A 170 -19.33 -29.97 -17.63
N GLU A 171 -20.28 -29.78 -16.70
CA GLU A 171 -20.43 -28.52 -15.94
C GLU A 171 -19.23 -28.22 -15.01
N TYR A 172 -18.50 -29.24 -14.54
CA TYR A 172 -17.34 -29.14 -13.67
C TYR A 172 -16.00 -29.22 -14.43
N ALA A 173 -16.01 -29.70 -15.67
CA ALA A 173 -14.80 -30.02 -16.44
C ALA A 173 -13.88 -28.79 -16.63
N LYS A 174 -14.47 -27.58 -16.76
CA LYS A 174 -13.69 -26.33 -16.93
C LYS A 174 -12.97 -25.86 -15.66
N SER A 175 -13.49 -26.22 -14.50
CA SER A 175 -12.95 -25.82 -13.19
C SER A 175 -12.02 -26.88 -12.60
N MET A 176 -11.92 -28.06 -13.23
CA MET A 176 -11.02 -29.12 -12.77
C MET A 176 -9.56 -28.71 -13.01
N PRO A 177 -8.73 -28.61 -11.95
CA PRO A 177 -7.30 -28.33 -12.11
C PRO A 177 -6.61 -29.38 -12.97
N ILE A 178 -5.68 -28.98 -13.81
CA ILE A 178 -4.94 -29.87 -14.70
C ILE A 178 -3.60 -30.26 -14.07
N GLU A 179 -2.96 -29.37 -13.37
CA GLU A 179 -1.62 -29.56 -12.82
C GLU A 179 -1.63 -30.47 -11.59
N PHE A 180 -0.76 -31.45 -11.58
CA PHE A 180 -0.57 -32.38 -10.47
C PHE A 180 -0.26 -31.66 -9.16
N GLU A 181 0.64 -30.69 -9.24
CA GLU A 181 1.11 -29.86 -8.14
C GLU A 181 0.00 -28.98 -7.53
N GLU A 182 -0.97 -28.55 -8.34
CA GLU A 182 -2.13 -27.77 -7.92
C GLU A 182 -3.15 -28.65 -7.16
N ILE A 183 -3.44 -29.85 -7.67
CA ILE A 183 -4.34 -30.81 -6.99
C ILE A 183 -3.75 -31.22 -5.63
N ALA A 184 -2.45 -31.55 -5.61
CA ALA A 184 -1.75 -31.90 -4.38
C ALA A 184 -1.76 -30.77 -3.35
N GLY A 185 -1.51 -29.53 -3.79
CA GLY A 185 -1.58 -28.34 -2.94
C GLY A 185 -2.97 -28.10 -2.37
N ALA A 186 -4.02 -28.27 -3.18
CA ALA A 186 -5.40 -28.12 -2.75
C ALA A 186 -5.80 -29.14 -1.66
N VAL A 187 -5.31 -30.38 -1.75
CA VAL A 187 -5.53 -31.40 -0.71
C VAL A 187 -4.76 -31.06 0.57
N ILE A 188 -3.49 -30.67 0.45
CA ILE A 188 -2.71 -30.21 1.62
C ILE A 188 -3.44 -29.06 2.33
N HIS A 189 -3.93 -28.08 1.57
CA HIS A 189 -4.68 -26.96 2.11
C HIS A 189 -5.96 -27.41 2.85
N HIS A 190 -6.82 -28.22 2.19
CA HIS A 190 -8.10 -28.65 2.77
C HIS A 190 -7.91 -29.55 3.99
N CYS A 191 -6.91 -30.43 3.96
CA CYS A 191 -6.63 -31.42 5.00
C CYS A 191 -5.51 -30.98 5.96
N ALA A 192 -5.10 -29.72 5.96
CA ALA A 192 -3.96 -29.21 6.73
C ALA A 192 -3.98 -29.64 8.22
N PRO A 193 -5.09 -29.58 8.97
CA PRO A 193 -5.11 -30.02 10.36
C PRO A 193 -4.74 -31.49 10.56
N PHE A 194 -5.07 -32.37 9.61
CA PHE A 194 -4.71 -33.79 9.73
C PHE A 194 -3.19 -34.00 9.68
N PHE A 195 -2.48 -33.25 8.83
CA PHE A 195 -1.03 -33.37 8.73
C PHE A 195 -0.27 -32.89 9.98
N LEU A 196 -0.94 -32.17 10.88
CA LEU A 196 -0.37 -31.77 12.17
C LEU A 196 -0.54 -32.83 13.25
N LEU A 197 -1.37 -33.88 13.01
CA LEU A 197 -1.57 -34.98 13.94
C LEU A 197 -0.42 -35.99 13.81
N ASP A 198 0.08 -36.47 14.93
CA ASP A 198 1.20 -37.45 14.97
C ASP A 198 0.81 -38.82 14.31
N ASP A 199 -0.48 -39.10 14.25
CA ASP A 199 -1.03 -40.35 13.70
C ASP A 199 -1.65 -40.19 12.31
N CYS A 200 -1.39 -39.07 11.60
CA CYS A 200 -1.85 -38.91 10.22
C CYS A 200 -1.35 -40.07 9.34
N PRO A 201 -2.23 -40.77 8.59
CA PRO A 201 -1.78 -41.80 7.65
C PRO A 201 -0.92 -41.20 6.54
N GLN A 202 -0.06 -42.02 5.95
CA GLN A 202 0.71 -41.63 4.77
C GLN A 202 -0.25 -41.42 3.59
N ILE A 203 -0.20 -40.24 2.95
CA ILE A 203 -1.03 -39.91 1.78
C ILE A 203 -0.10 -39.71 0.58
N VAL A 204 -0.20 -40.63 -0.41
CA VAL A 204 0.64 -40.62 -1.60
C VAL A 204 -0.21 -40.34 -2.84
N PHE A 205 0.20 -39.32 -3.59
CA PHE A 205 -0.39 -38.96 -4.89
C PHE A 205 0.41 -39.56 -6.02
N VAL A 206 -0.30 -40.10 -7.03
CA VAL A 206 0.29 -40.71 -8.21
C VAL A 206 -0.38 -40.17 -9.48
N ASP A 207 0.43 -39.81 -10.49
CA ASP A 207 -0.03 -39.38 -11.83
C ASP A 207 0.94 -39.90 -12.88
N GLY A 208 0.65 -41.06 -13.44
CA GLY A 208 1.57 -41.80 -14.31
C GLY A 208 2.87 -42.15 -13.58
N ASP A 209 3.98 -41.59 -14.05
CA ASP A 209 5.31 -41.79 -13.43
C ASP A 209 5.64 -40.86 -12.29
N LYS A 210 4.75 -39.85 -12.01
CA LYS A 210 4.93 -38.93 -10.91
C LYS A 210 4.37 -39.51 -9.62
N GLU A 211 5.15 -39.42 -8.55
CA GLU A 211 4.73 -39.81 -7.20
C GLU A 211 5.13 -38.71 -6.21
N LEU A 212 4.23 -38.40 -5.28
CA LEU A 212 4.43 -37.40 -4.23
C LEU A 212 3.83 -37.86 -2.92
N ASP A 213 4.63 -37.93 -1.87
CA ASP A 213 4.20 -38.08 -0.49
C ASP A 213 3.78 -36.74 0.08
N LEU A 214 2.47 -36.55 0.38
CA LEU A 214 1.94 -35.30 0.88
C LEU A 214 2.37 -35.00 2.31
N ASN A 215 2.64 -36.01 3.16
CA ASN A 215 3.13 -35.80 4.51
C ASN A 215 4.55 -35.24 4.47
N GLU A 216 5.42 -35.80 3.61
CA GLU A 216 6.76 -35.23 3.40
C GLU A 216 6.71 -33.83 2.77
N ALA A 217 5.81 -33.61 1.82
CA ALA A 217 5.62 -32.29 1.20
C ALA A 217 5.17 -31.26 2.23
N PHE A 218 4.20 -31.60 3.07
CA PHE A 218 3.74 -30.73 4.16
C PHE A 218 4.86 -30.42 5.16
N ALA A 219 5.62 -31.42 5.59
CA ALA A 219 6.74 -31.25 6.51
C ALA A 219 7.87 -30.37 5.92
N LYS A 220 8.06 -30.40 4.59
CA LYS A 220 9.03 -29.51 3.91
C LYS A 220 8.52 -28.08 3.77
N LEU A 221 7.20 -27.90 3.56
CA LEU A 221 6.55 -26.59 3.48
C LEU A 221 6.51 -25.89 4.83
N PHE A 222 6.32 -26.64 5.90
CA PHE A 222 6.16 -26.11 7.25
C PHE A 222 7.19 -26.79 8.17
N SER A 223 8.42 -26.29 8.13
CA SER A 223 9.57 -26.90 8.80
C SER A 223 9.51 -26.87 10.32
N ASP A 224 8.66 -26.02 10.90
CA ASP A 224 8.41 -25.95 12.34
C ASP A 224 6.93 -26.24 12.67
N LYS A 225 6.70 -26.89 13.83
CA LYS A 225 5.34 -27.20 14.33
C LYS A 225 4.49 -25.94 14.60
N GLY A 226 5.06 -24.75 14.40
CA GLY A 226 4.43 -23.46 14.58
C GLY A 226 4.18 -23.09 16.05
N GLU A 227 3.86 -21.81 16.27
CA GLU A 227 3.44 -21.33 17.57
C GLU A 227 1.93 -21.45 17.71
N THR A 228 1.47 -21.91 18.91
CA THR A 228 0.05 -22.03 19.22
C THR A 228 -0.36 -20.93 20.18
N ARG A 229 -1.47 -20.26 19.87
CA ARG A 229 -2.17 -19.33 20.76
C ARG A 229 -3.61 -19.75 20.93
N SER A 230 -4.12 -19.60 22.14
CA SER A 230 -5.52 -19.88 22.44
C SER A 230 -6.21 -18.65 23.01
N PHE A 231 -7.47 -18.48 22.67
CA PHE A 231 -8.31 -17.40 23.18
C PHE A 231 -9.73 -17.89 23.43
N GLU A 232 -10.48 -17.15 24.23
CA GLU A 232 -11.87 -17.49 24.56
C GLU A 232 -12.81 -16.37 24.11
N ILE A 233 -13.95 -16.76 23.52
CA ILE A 233 -15.07 -15.87 23.21
C ILE A 233 -16.36 -16.57 23.65
N ALA A 234 -17.18 -15.91 24.46
CA ALA A 234 -18.46 -16.41 24.94
C ALA A 234 -18.41 -17.82 25.56
N GLY A 235 -17.28 -18.16 26.23
CA GLY A 235 -17.06 -19.46 26.86
C GLY A 235 -16.55 -20.57 25.92
N TYR A 236 -16.34 -20.29 24.66
CA TYR A 236 -15.71 -21.21 23.69
C TYR A 236 -14.25 -20.94 23.54
N THR A 237 -13.42 -21.99 23.58
CA THR A 237 -11.98 -21.90 23.35
C THR A 237 -11.67 -22.09 21.86
N PHE A 238 -10.85 -21.19 21.34
CA PHE A 238 -10.29 -21.24 19.99
C PHE A 238 -8.78 -21.45 20.09
N SER A 239 -8.23 -22.29 19.21
CA SER A 239 -6.80 -22.55 19.11
C SER A 239 -6.30 -22.16 17.72
N LEU A 240 -5.35 -21.23 17.66
CA LEU A 240 -4.67 -20.78 16.43
C LEU A 240 -3.26 -21.32 16.42
N ILE A 241 -2.91 -22.10 15.41
CA ILE A 241 -1.54 -22.56 15.12
C ILE A 241 -1.02 -21.69 13.98
N GLY A 242 0.07 -20.95 14.21
CA GLY A 242 0.73 -20.16 13.17
C GLY A 242 1.89 -20.91 12.56
N LEU A 243 1.93 -20.98 11.24
CA LEU A 243 2.96 -21.64 10.46
C LEU A 243 3.61 -20.64 9.51
N GLU A 244 4.91 -20.76 9.29
CA GLU A 244 5.67 -20.00 8.31
C GLU A 244 5.87 -20.82 7.06
N MET A 245 5.42 -20.29 5.90
CA MET A 245 5.53 -20.94 4.60
C MET A 245 6.56 -20.20 3.74
N PRO A 246 7.67 -20.81 3.33
CA PRO A 246 8.66 -20.20 2.44
C PRO A 246 8.06 -19.80 1.09
N ILE A 247 8.61 -18.73 0.49
CA ILE A 247 8.20 -18.24 -0.84
C ILE A 247 8.61 -19.22 -1.95
N ASP A 248 9.77 -19.84 -1.81
CA ASP A 248 10.31 -20.77 -2.82
C ASP A 248 9.46 -22.03 -2.87
N ASP A 249 9.23 -22.57 -4.07
CA ASP A 249 8.46 -23.80 -4.30
C ASP A 249 9.21 -25.01 -3.72
N ILE A 250 9.11 -25.15 -2.41
CA ILE A 250 9.66 -26.28 -1.68
C ILE A 250 8.61 -27.39 -1.72
N GLY A 251 8.94 -28.52 -2.30
CA GLY A 251 8.14 -29.73 -2.17
C GLY A 251 7.22 -30.07 -3.34
N LYS A 252 7.34 -29.46 -4.48
CA LYS A 252 6.58 -29.81 -5.70
C LYS A 252 5.05 -29.70 -5.53
N VAL A 253 4.57 -28.74 -4.75
CA VAL A 253 3.14 -28.42 -4.57
C VAL A 253 2.92 -26.95 -4.84
N LYS A 254 1.74 -26.63 -5.39
CA LYS A 254 1.33 -25.25 -5.68
C LYS A 254 0.29 -24.83 -4.65
N LEU A 255 0.70 -23.97 -3.71
CA LEU A 255 -0.18 -23.35 -2.71
C LEU A 255 -0.42 -21.90 -3.07
N ASP A 256 -1.56 -21.37 -2.62
CA ASP A 256 -1.84 -19.94 -2.72
C ASP A 256 -0.88 -19.13 -1.82
N LYS A 257 -0.22 -18.13 -2.40
CA LYS A 257 0.84 -17.32 -1.79
C LYS A 257 0.23 -16.06 -1.16
N THR A 258 -0.56 -16.23 -0.11
CA THR A 258 -1.21 -15.16 0.66
C THR A 258 -1.11 -15.41 2.17
N ASN A 259 -0.97 -14.34 2.95
CA ASN A 259 -1.05 -14.43 4.41
C ASN A 259 -2.51 -14.63 4.81
N ARG A 260 -2.81 -15.73 5.51
CA ARG A 260 -4.19 -16.10 5.84
C ARG A 260 -4.30 -16.95 7.09
N VAL A 261 -5.50 -17.02 7.61
CA VAL A 261 -5.91 -18.00 8.63
C VAL A 261 -7.03 -18.87 8.07
N MET A 262 -6.81 -20.17 8.09
CA MET A 262 -7.78 -21.20 7.71
C MET A 262 -8.67 -21.51 8.89
N PHE A 263 -9.99 -21.34 8.72
CA PHE A 263 -11.00 -21.72 9.69
C PHE A 263 -11.39 -23.16 9.48
N CYS A 264 -11.03 -24.02 10.43
CA CYS A 264 -11.16 -25.46 10.28
C CYS A 264 -12.24 -26.01 11.19
N ALA A 265 -13.05 -26.89 10.64
CA ALA A 265 -14.03 -27.69 11.37
C ALA A 265 -13.84 -29.17 11.11
N ASN A 266 -13.84 -29.99 12.16
CA ASN A 266 -13.63 -31.43 12.07
C ASN A 266 -12.36 -31.79 11.24
N ASN A 267 -11.28 -31.07 11.49
CA ASN A 267 -9.97 -31.17 10.82
C ASN A 267 -9.99 -30.88 9.29
N ARG A 268 -10.96 -30.10 8.80
CA ARG A 268 -11.04 -29.66 7.40
C ARG A 268 -11.10 -28.15 7.32
N CYS A 269 -10.38 -27.57 6.39
CA CYS A 269 -10.51 -26.15 6.07
C CYS A 269 -11.87 -25.90 5.40
N VAL A 270 -12.62 -24.95 5.95
CA VAL A 270 -13.98 -24.59 5.50
C VAL A 270 -14.02 -23.17 4.96
N ASP A 271 -13.28 -22.26 5.59
CA ASP A 271 -13.26 -20.83 5.23
C ASP A 271 -11.90 -20.22 5.54
N GLU A 272 -11.65 -18.99 5.07
CA GLU A 272 -10.37 -18.30 5.24
C GLU A 272 -10.55 -16.84 5.62
N LEU A 273 -9.61 -16.33 6.42
CA LEU A 273 -9.42 -14.90 6.69
C LEU A 273 -8.09 -14.46 6.08
N LYS A 274 -8.14 -13.56 5.10
CA LYS A 274 -6.93 -12.95 4.51
C LYS A 274 -6.44 -11.81 5.40
N LEU A 275 -5.16 -11.83 5.76
CA LEU A 275 -4.55 -10.92 6.73
C LEU A 275 -3.82 -9.71 6.14
N ASP A 276 -3.61 -9.68 4.81
CA ASP A 276 -2.79 -8.63 4.18
C ASP A 276 -3.32 -7.21 4.43
N SER A 277 -4.65 -7.04 4.52
CA SER A 277 -5.27 -5.74 4.83
C SER A 277 -5.11 -5.34 6.30
N SER A 278 -5.09 -6.30 7.22
CA SER A 278 -5.03 -6.09 8.67
C SER A 278 -3.59 -5.90 9.18
N PHE A 279 -2.62 -6.29 8.38
CA PHE A 279 -1.19 -6.28 8.75
C PHE A 279 -0.45 -4.98 8.38
N ASN A 280 -1.16 -3.94 7.94
CA ASN A 280 -0.60 -2.61 7.63
C ASN A 280 0.69 -2.65 6.79
N GLY A 281 0.78 -3.58 5.83
CA GLY A 281 1.94 -3.78 4.96
C GLY A 281 2.95 -4.82 5.43
N LEU A 282 2.80 -5.42 6.63
CA LEU A 282 3.70 -6.47 7.13
C LEU A 282 3.78 -7.65 6.16
N GLY A 283 2.67 -8.03 5.51
CA GLY A 283 2.66 -9.11 4.52
C GLY A 283 3.65 -8.88 3.37
N SER A 284 3.82 -7.65 2.92
CA SER A 284 4.84 -7.30 1.92
C SER A 284 6.26 -7.38 2.47
N LEU A 285 6.47 -7.00 3.73
CA LEU A 285 7.77 -7.13 4.40
C LEU A 285 8.17 -8.59 4.63
N LEU A 286 7.25 -9.42 5.12
CA LEU A 286 7.47 -10.87 5.27
C LEU A 286 7.92 -11.47 3.95
N LYS A 287 7.26 -11.11 2.85
CA LYS A 287 7.60 -11.57 1.50
C LYS A 287 8.96 -11.07 1.03
N GLN A 288 9.22 -9.77 1.14
CA GLN A 288 10.41 -9.14 0.53
C GLN A 288 11.67 -9.35 1.35
N LYS A 289 11.57 -9.34 2.68
CA LYS A 289 12.72 -9.37 3.59
C LYS A 289 12.98 -10.77 4.16
N HIS A 290 11.91 -11.47 4.53
CA HIS A 290 12.02 -12.78 5.19
C HIS A 290 11.70 -13.95 4.26
N SER A 291 11.23 -13.69 3.03
CA SER A 291 10.91 -14.71 2.02
C SER A 291 9.91 -15.75 2.50
N LEU A 292 8.87 -15.32 3.25
CA LEU A 292 7.86 -16.20 3.82
C LEU A 292 6.43 -15.63 3.74
N TYR A 293 5.43 -16.52 3.91
CA TYR A 293 4.04 -16.20 4.17
C TYR A 293 3.60 -16.80 5.49
N PHE A 294 2.67 -16.13 6.16
CA PHE A 294 2.04 -16.63 7.37
C PHE A 294 0.78 -17.41 7.03
N ILE A 295 0.67 -18.63 7.56
CA ILE A 295 -0.49 -19.52 7.43
C ILE A 295 -0.97 -19.87 8.84
N GLY A 296 -2.16 -19.42 9.22
CA GLY A 296 -2.80 -19.78 10.47
C GLY A 296 -3.78 -20.94 10.30
N ILE A 297 -3.87 -21.84 11.26
CA ILE A 297 -4.89 -22.89 11.33
C ILE A 297 -5.69 -22.68 12.60
N LEU A 298 -6.96 -22.28 12.47
CA LEU A 298 -7.88 -22.03 13.56
C LEU A 298 -8.81 -23.22 13.76
N THR A 299 -8.87 -23.77 14.96
CA THR A 299 -9.76 -24.87 15.36
C THR A 299 -10.52 -24.52 16.63
N SER A 300 -11.78 -25.03 16.75
CA SER A 300 -12.61 -24.86 17.95
C SER A 300 -13.77 -25.81 17.90
N GLU A 301 -14.27 -26.29 19.04
CA GLU A 301 -15.55 -27.01 19.15
C GLU A 301 -16.71 -26.14 18.62
N TYR A 302 -16.66 -24.83 18.79
CA TYR A 302 -17.62 -23.91 18.21
C TYR A 302 -17.68 -23.97 16.69
N LEU A 303 -16.54 -24.00 16.02
CA LEU A 303 -16.47 -24.14 14.56
C LEU A 303 -17.02 -25.49 14.11
N ASP A 304 -16.73 -26.58 14.85
CA ASP A 304 -17.25 -27.91 14.56
C ASP A 304 -18.78 -27.96 14.62
N MET A 305 -19.40 -27.24 15.57
CA MET A 305 -20.83 -27.13 15.70
C MET A 305 -21.49 -26.25 14.65
N LYS A 306 -20.82 -25.15 14.23
CA LYS A 306 -21.38 -24.13 13.35
C LYS A 306 -21.18 -24.38 11.87
N VAL A 307 -20.39 -25.39 11.49
CA VAL A 307 -20.24 -25.79 10.08
C VAL A 307 -21.56 -26.32 9.53
N ASN A 308 -21.98 -25.87 8.35
CA ASN A 308 -23.21 -26.29 7.70
C ASN A 308 -23.16 -27.79 7.29
N ALA A 309 -24.32 -28.35 6.88
CA ALA A 309 -24.42 -29.77 6.51
C ALA A 309 -23.50 -30.16 5.35
N ASN A 310 -23.30 -29.27 4.36
CA ASN A 310 -22.45 -29.48 3.22
C ASN A 310 -20.97 -29.21 3.50
N ARG A 311 -20.63 -28.64 4.67
CA ARG A 311 -19.26 -28.29 5.11
C ARG A 311 -18.55 -27.25 4.21
N LEU A 312 -19.31 -26.39 3.56
CA LEU A 312 -18.84 -25.36 2.65
C LEU A 312 -18.85 -23.95 3.27
N SER A 313 -19.47 -23.80 4.43
CA SER A 313 -19.56 -22.52 5.14
C SER A 313 -19.92 -22.71 6.62
N PHE A 314 -19.80 -21.62 7.38
CA PHE A 314 -20.24 -21.55 8.77
C PHE A 314 -21.56 -20.78 8.88
N SER A 315 -22.39 -21.17 9.86
CA SER A 315 -23.61 -20.46 10.22
C SER A 315 -23.37 -19.65 11.51
N PHE A 316 -22.64 -18.54 11.38
CA PHE A 316 -22.40 -17.63 12.50
C PHE A 316 -23.64 -16.77 12.80
N VAL A 317 -23.69 -16.24 14.01
CA VAL A 317 -24.73 -15.28 14.41
C VAL A 317 -24.52 -13.96 13.69
N GLU A 318 -25.65 -13.37 13.21
CA GLU A 318 -25.60 -12.04 12.56
C GLU A 318 -25.29 -10.95 13.59
N GLU A 319 -24.54 -9.94 13.16
CA GLU A 319 -24.26 -8.75 13.98
C GLU A 319 -25.57 -8.07 14.43
N ASN A 320 -25.59 -7.58 15.66
CA ASN A 320 -26.78 -6.98 16.32
C ASN A 320 -27.95 -7.93 16.57
N SER A 321 -27.76 -9.24 16.55
CA SER A 321 -28.77 -10.17 16.97
C SER A 321 -28.86 -10.20 18.50
N LEU A 322 -30.05 -10.61 19.02
CA LEU A 322 -30.24 -10.80 20.47
C LEU A 322 -29.34 -11.89 21.09
N PHE A 323 -28.67 -12.66 20.25
CA PHE A 323 -27.80 -13.78 20.64
C PHE A 323 -26.30 -13.45 20.58
N GLU A 324 -25.92 -12.24 20.10
CA GLU A 324 -24.53 -11.79 19.99
C GLU A 324 -23.77 -11.82 21.34
N SER A 325 -24.48 -11.64 22.45
CA SER A 325 -23.90 -11.74 23.81
C SER A 325 -23.72 -13.19 24.33
N ILE A 326 -24.23 -14.18 23.61
CA ILE A 326 -24.25 -15.59 24.03
C ILE A 326 -23.37 -16.46 23.15
N GLU A 327 -23.22 -16.11 21.86
CA GLU A 327 -22.44 -16.87 20.87
C GLU A 327 -21.49 -15.96 20.13
N PRO A 328 -20.27 -16.44 19.80
CA PRO A 328 -19.30 -15.67 19.03
C PRO A 328 -19.80 -15.27 17.65
N SER A 329 -19.69 -13.99 17.29
CA SER A 329 -19.90 -13.51 15.93
C SER A 329 -18.65 -13.69 15.05
N ARG A 330 -18.81 -13.70 13.72
CA ARG A 330 -17.67 -13.79 12.80
C ARG A 330 -16.66 -12.67 13.03
N LYS A 331 -17.11 -11.44 13.23
CA LYS A 331 -16.27 -10.27 13.43
C LYS A 331 -15.45 -10.33 14.72
N GLU A 332 -16.05 -10.82 15.82
CA GLU A 332 -15.32 -11.01 17.07
C GLU A 332 -14.22 -12.07 16.92
N ILE A 333 -14.53 -13.18 16.22
CA ILE A 333 -13.55 -14.22 15.93
C ILE A 333 -12.42 -13.64 15.05
N ASP A 334 -12.75 -12.95 13.95
CA ASP A 334 -11.77 -12.34 13.05
C ASP A 334 -10.85 -11.37 13.80
N SER A 335 -11.40 -10.51 14.65
CA SER A 335 -10.63 -9.55 15.45
C SER A 335 -9.66 -10.23 16.41
N LYS A 336 -10.10 -11.31 17.10
CA LYS A 336 -9.25 -12.07 18.02
C LYS A 336 -8.18 -12.89 17.28
N VAL A 337 -8.53 -13.43 16.13
CA VAL A 337 -7.58 -14.12 15.24
C VAL A 337 -6.49 -13.17 14.76
N GLU A 338 -6.83 -11.94 14.36
CA GLU A 338 -5.86 -10.93 13.96
C GLU A 338 -4.94 -10.53 15.13
N GLU A 339 -5.49 -10.38 16.33
CA GLU A 339 -4.73 -10.10 17.57
C GLU A 339 -3.72 -11.22 17.85
N CYS A 340 -4.18 -12.48 17.83
CA CYS A 340 -3.32 -13.65 18.04
C CYS A 340 -2.27 -13.83 16.95
N ALA A 341 -2.62 -13.58 15.69
CA ALA A 341 -1.67 -13.65 14.58
C ALA A 341 -0.57 -12.58 14.72
N LYS A 342 -0.92 -11.36 15.16
CA LYS A 342 0.05 -10.31 15.50
C LYS A 342 0.95 -10.70 16.67
N ASP A 343 0.41 -11.38 17.68
CA ASP A 343 1.21 -11.87 18.81
C ASP A 343 2.20 -12.97 18.40
N ILE A 344 1.78 -13.90 17.52
CA ILE A 344 2.67 -14.91 16.95
C ILE A 344 3.78 -14.25 16.11
N LEU A 345 3.45 -13.24 15.32
CA LEU A 345 4.38 -12.51 14.45
C LEU A 345 5.04 -11.31 15.16
N LYS A 346 5.01 -11.26 16.49
CA LYS A 346 5.44 -10.10 17.27
C LYS A 346 6.83 -9.61 16.92
N ASP A 347 7.80 -10.50 16.79
CA ASP A 347 9.18 -10.13 16.48
C ASP A 347 9.29 -9.43 15.11
N TYR A 348 8.54 -9.88 14.12
CA TYR A 348 8.46 -9.25 12.81
C TYR A 348 7.74 -7.89 12.86
N PHE A 349 6.68 -7.77 13.67
CA PHE A 349 6.01 -6.50 13.90
C PHE A 349 6.92 -5.49 14.59
N ASP A 350 7.62 -5.89 15.65
CA ASP A 350 8.52 -5.01 16.40
C ASP A 350 9.67 -4.52 15.51
N GLU A 351 10.25 -5.40 14.68
CA GLU A 351 11.23 -5.03 13.67
C GLU A 351 10.66 -4.02 12.66
N ALA A 352 9.48 -4.29 12.11
CA ALA A 352 8.83 -3.44 11.13
C ALA A 352 8.44 -2.05 11.70
N VAL A 353 7.99 -2.00 12.96
CA VAL A 353 7.69 -0.76 13.68
C VAL A 353 8.96 0.08 13.84
N ASN A 354 10.05 -0.53 14.34
CA ASN A 354 11.32 0.16 14.53
C ASN A 354 11.86 0.71 13.19
N GLU A 355 11.85 -0.07 12.13
CA GLU A 355 12.29 0.38 10.79
C GLU A 355 11.45 1.54 10.25
N ARG A 356 10.12 1.45 10.39
CA ARG A 356 9.23 2.55 10.00
C ARG A 356 9.53 3.82 10.78
N GLU A 357 9.63 3.72 12.12
CA GLU A 357 9.91 4.87 12.98
C GLU A 357 11.26 5.51 12.66
N GLU A 358 12.29 4.71 12.45
CA GLU A 358 13.61 5.21 12.06
C GLU A 358 13.59 5.89 10.69
N ALA A 359 12.92 5.27 9.70
CA ALA A 359 12.79 5.83 8.35
C ALA A 359 12.04 7.17 8.37
N VAL A 360 10.89 7.23 9.05
CA VAL A 360 10.09 8.45 9.17
C VAL A 360 10.84 9.53 9.95
N LYS A 361 11.46 9.18 11.08
CA LYS A 361 12.25 10.11 11.89
C LYS A 361 13.44 10.67 11.13
N LYS A 362 14.14 9.83 10.38
CA LYS A 362 15.24 10.24 9.52
C LYS A 362 14.75 11.22 8.46
N TYR A 363 13.67 10.86 7.75
CA TYR A 363 13.08 11.71 6.72
C TYR A 363 12.65 13.08 7.28
N ILE A 364 11.93 13.11 8.41
CA ILE A 364 11.51 14.36 9.06
C ILE A 364 12.72 15.19 9.51
N THR A 365 13.80 14.55 9.96
CA THR A 365 14.96 15.28 10.50
C THR A 365 15.84 15.86 9.39
N GLU A 366 16.10 15.08 8.33
CA GLU A 366 17.10 15.41 7.30
C GLU A 366 16.48 16.11 6.08
N GLU A 367 15.24 15.77 5.70
CA GLU A 367 14.65 16.22 4.44
C GLU A 367 13.39 17.09 4.61
N ALA A 368 12.56 16.80 5.63
CA ALA A 368 11.23 17.39 5.78
C ALA A 368 10.92 17.92 7.20
N PRO A 369 11.70 18.89 7.73
CA PRO A 369 11.55 19.37 9.10
C PRO A 369 10.20 20.04 9.39
N GLN A 370 9.40 20.38 8.38
CA GLN A 370 8.03 20.88 8.49
C GLN A 370 7.06 19.88 9.14
N TYR A 371 7.40 18.60 9.21
CA TYR A 371 6.57 17.58 9.86
C TYR A 371 6.93 17.30 11.32
N LYS A 372 7.93 17.98 11.89
CA LYS A 372 8.30 17.84 13.32
C LYS A 372 7.13 17.99 14.29
N PRO A 373 6.13 18.88 14.08
CA PRO A 373 4.97 18.97 14.95
C PRO A 373 4.14 17.70 15.02
N LEU A 374 4.11 16.89 13.95
CA LEU A 374 3.36 15.62 13.94
C LEU A 374 3.91 14.63 14.97
N MET A 375 5.23 14.54 15.13
CA MET A 375 5.85 13.67 16.14
C MET A 375 5.40 14.00 17.56
N LYS A 376 5.02 15.26 17.81
CA LYS A 376 4.65 15.75 19.14
C LYS A 376 3.14 15.76 19.38
N HIS A 377 2.37 16.18 18.37
CA HIS A 377 0.94 16.45 18.52
C HIS A 377 0.04 15.40 17.89
N LEU A 378 0.56 14.57 16.98
CA LEU A 378 -0.21 13.54 16.29
C LEU A 378 0.66 12.28 16.03
N PRO A 379 1.26 11.63 17.05
CA PRO A 379 2.14 10.49 16.88
C PRO A 379 1.45 9.30 16.18
N GLN A 380 0.14 9.13 16.39
CA GLN A 380 -0.66 8.11 15.70
C GLN A 380 -0.66 8.24 14.16
N ALA A 381 -0.37 9.41 13.62
CA ALA A 381 -0.21 9.58 12.17
C ALA A 381 0.99 8.81 11.63
N ILE A 382 2.07 8.71 12.42
CA ILE A 382 3.26 7.91 12.08
C ILE A 382 2.94 6.42 12.17
N GLU A 383 2.19 6.02 13.20
CA GLU A 383 1.72 4.64 13.38
C GLU A 383 0.85 4.15 12.21
N GLY A 384 0.09 5.05 11.59
CA GLY A 384 -0.76 4.76 10.42
C GLY A 384 0.02 4.54 9.11
N ILE A 385 1.29 4.93 9.02
CA ILE A 385 2.11 4.73 7.81
C ILE A 385 2.38 3.24 7.62
N LYS A 386 2.12 2.72 6.41
CA LYS A 386 2.34 1.31 6.09
C LYS A 386 3.82 0.94 6.18
N PHE A 387 4.08 -0.27 6.69
CA PHE A 387 5.44 -0.82 6.72
C PHE A 387 6.02 -0.93 5.30
N GLY A 388 7.31 -0.63 5.15
CA GLY A 388 8.00 -0.67 3.87
C GLY A 388 7.56 0.41 2.87
N SER A 389 6.89 1.49 3.33
CA SER A 389 6.49 2.61 2.49
C SER A 389 7.70 3.28 1.83
N SER A 390 7.56 3.65 0.56
CA SER A 390 8.53 4.50 -0.12
C SER A 390 8.56 5.92 0.48
N VAL A 391 9.64 6.65 0.25
CA VAL A 391 9.76 8.06 0.68
C VAL A 391 8.58 8.90 0.20
N SER A 392 8.13 8.70 -1.05
CA SER A 392 6.96 9.40 -1.59
C SER A 392 5.68 9.09 -0.81
N ASN A 393 5.44 7.82 -0.45
CA ASN A 393 4.26 7.46 0.33
C ASN A 393 4.32 7.95 1.79
N ILE A 394 5.53 8.05 2.36
CA ILE A 394 5.76 8.67 3.67
C ILE A 394 5.41 10.16 3.59
N GLU A 395 5.90 10.86 2.55
CA GLU A 395 5.59 12.27 2.31
C GLU A 395 4.09 12.53 2.20
N ASP A 396 3.38 11.78 1.34
CA ASP A 396 1.94 11.91 1.15
C ASP A 396 1.18 11.73 2.47
N SER A 397 1.55 10.70 3.25
CA SER A 397 0.92 10.41 4.55
C SER A 397 1.17 11.51 5.57
N LEU A 398 2.38 12.05 5.64
CA LEU A 398 2.74 13.14 6.55
C LEU A 398 2.08 14.46 6.14
N HIS A 399 1.95 14.72 4.83
CA HIS A 399 1.25 15.89 4.31
C HIS A 399 -0.23 15.88 4.70
N ASP A 400 -0.91 14.75 4.50
CA ASP A 400 -2.33 14.61 4.89
C ASP A 400 -2.51 14.75 6.40
N ALA A 401 -1.62 14.15 7.20
CA ALA A 401 -1.63 14.27 8.65
C ALA A 401 -1.39 15.72 9.12
N LYS A 402 -0.46 16.45 8.49
CA LYS A 402 -0.22 17.88 8.79
C LYS A 402 -1.47 18.70 8.51
N ARG A 403 -2.09 18.49 7.36
CA ARG A 403 -3.35 19.17 6.98
C ARG A 403 -4.47 18.89 7.96
N GLN A 404 -4.58 17.65 8.46
CA GLN A 404 -5.58 17.32 9.48
C GLN A 404 -5.28 18.01 10.79
N LEU A 405 -4.02 17.99 11.26
CA LEU A 405 -3.61 18.68 12.49
C LEU A 405 -3.88 20.19 12.42
N GLU A 406 -3.62 20.84 11.29
CA GLU A 406 -3.90 22.26 11.09
C GLU A 406 -5.39 22.58 11.20
N LYS A 407 -6.25 21.73 10.63
CA LYS A 407 -7.71 21.87 10.74
C LYS A 407 -8.20 21.67 12.17
N ASP A 408 -7.67 20.67 12.86
CA ASP A 408 -8.07 20.37 14.24
C ASP A 408 -7.69 21.52 15.17
N ILE A 409 -6.50 22.11 15.00
CA ILE A 409 -6.06 23.27 15.77
C ILE A 409 -6.87 24.54 15.43
N ALA A 410 -7.21 24.75 14.16
CA ALA A 410 -8.08 25.87 13.79
C ALA A 410 -9.45 25.74 14.48
N LYS A 411 -10.02 24.54 14.49
CA LYS A 411 -11.28 24.25 15.17
C LYS A 411 -11.17 24.43 16.68
N GLU A 412 -10.12 23.92 17.33
CA GLU A 412 -9.84 24.12 18.75
C GLU A 412 -9.76 25.61 19.09
N ASN A 413 -9.08 26.40 18.23
CA ASN A 413 -8.97 27.84 18.41
C ASN A 413 -10.33 28.56 18.33
N ASP A 414 -11.15 28.20 17.34
CA ASP A 414 -12.50 28.76 17.20
C ASP A 414 -13.39 28.40 18.40
N GLU A 415 -13.34 27.15 18.86
CA GLU A 415 -14.06 26.68 20.05
C GLU A 415 -13.60 27.44 21.32
N LEU A 416 -12.29 27.68 21.46
CA LEU A 416 -11.71 28.44 22.57
C LEU A 416 -12.21 29.92 22.55
N LEU A 417 -12.22 30.55 21.37
CA LEU A 417 -12.72 31.91 21.19
C LEU A 417 -14.21 32.01 21.56
N VAL A 418 -15.01 31.02 21.21
CA VAL A 418 -16.44 30.96 21.60
C VAL A 418 -16.58 30.82 23.10
N LYS A 419 -15.80 29.96 23.76
CA LYS A 419 -15.81 29.79 25.21
C LYS A 419 -15.40 31.06 25.95
N ILE A 420 -14.38 31.76 25.44
CA ILE A 420 -13.90 33.05 25.96
C ILE A 420 -15.01 34.09 25.87
N ASN A 421 -15.62 34.26 24.69
CA ASN A 421 -16.67 35.24 24.46
C ASN A 421 -17.92 35.02 25.32
N ASN A 422 -18.20 33.75 25.65
CA ASN A 422 -19.35 33.38 26.46
C ASN A 422 -19.07 33.38 27.99
N ASN A 423 -17.86 33.73 28.42
CA ASN A 423 -17.41 33.65 29.83
C ASN A 423 -17.66 32.25 30.46
N SER A 424 -17.52 31.19 29.70
CA SER A 424 -17.84 29.82 30.13
C SER A 424 -16.65 29.06 30.74
N LEU A 425 -15.46 29.64 30.78
CA LEU A 425 -14.24 29.06 31.34
C LEU A 425 -13.94 29.58 32.75
N SER A 426 -13.47 28.70 33.62
CA SER A 426 -12.82 29.12 34.86
C SER A 426 -11.47 29.79 34.57
N SER A 427 -10.93 30.56 35.52
CA SER A 427 -9.61 31.21 35.30
C SER A 427 -8.46 30.22 35.09
N GLU A 428 -8.49 29.08 35.78
CA GLU A 428 -7.47 28.02 35.65
C GLU A 428 -7.59 27.26 34.32
N ASP A 429 -8.82 26.94 33.91
CA ASP A 429 -9.07 26.25 32.61
C ASP A 429 -8.70 27.16 31.44
N TYR A 430 -8.98 28.46 31.55
CA TYR A 430 -8.61 29.44 30.55
C TYR A 430 -7.09 29.49 30.33
N GLU A 431 -6.32 29.61 31.41
CA GLU A 431 -4.85 29.65 31.30
C GLU A 431 -4.29 28.39 30.66
N HIS A 432 -4.84 27.23 31.03
CA HIS A 432 -4.38 25.93 30.50
C HIS A 432 -4.75 25.76 29.02
N GLU A 433 -6.03 25.92 28.66
CA GLU A 433 -6.49 25.72 27.26
C GLU A 433 -5.84 26.76 26.33
N PHE A 434 -5.71 28.03 26.79
CA PHE A 434 -5.03 29.06 26.00
C PHE A 434 -3.54 28.78 25.80
N ALA A 435 -2.84 28.36 26.85
CA ALA A 435 -1.42 27.99 26.73
C ALA A 435 -1.19 26.78 25.81
N GLU A 436 -2.08 25.83 25.88
CA GLU A 436 -1.98 24.63 25.02
C GLU A 436 -2.25 24.97 23.55
N CYS A 437 -3.32 25.69 23.26
CA CYS A 437 -3.63 26.15 21.90
C CYS A 437 -2.51 27.02 21.33
N THR A 438 -2.01 27.98 22.12
CA THR A 438 -0.90 28.84 21.71
C THR A 438 0.36 28.02 21.40
N ARG A 439 0.68 27.02 22.22
CA ARG A 439 1.84 26.15 21.98
C ARG A 439 1.72 25.38 20.66
N LYS A 440 0.53 24.81 20.36
CA LYS A 440 0.27 24.11 19.10
C LYS A 440 0.41 25.05 17.90
N LEU A 441 -0.15 26.26 17.99
CA LEU A 441 -0.03 27.29 16.94
C LEU A 441 1.42 27.72 16.70
N VAL A 442 2.21 27.91 17.77
CA VAL A 442 3.64 28.25 17.65
C VAL A 442 4.43 27.13 16.96
N ASP A 443 4.14 25.87 17.29
CA ASP A 443 4.84 24.74 16.69
C ASP A 443 4.48 24.59 15.19
N ILE A 444 3.22 24.85 14.79
CA ILE A 444 2.81 24.88 13.37
C ILE A 444 3.47 26.05 12.63
N ASN A 445 3.49 27.26 13.21
CA ASN A 445 4.14 28.39 12.59
C ASN A 445 5.64 28.15 12.37
N LYS A 446 6.31 27.46 13.30
CA LYS A 446 7.69 27.02 13.12
C LYS A 446 7.83 26.01 11.97
N ALA A 447 6.86 25.12 11.79
CA ALA A 447 6.85 24.17 10.69
C ALA A 447 6.68 24.84 9.34
N SER A 448 5.77 25.82 9.22
CA SER A 448 5.59 26.61 8.00
C SER A 448 6.84 27.43 7.66
N LEU A 449 7.52 27.98 8.67
CA LEU A 449 8.82 28.62 8.45
C LEU A 449 9.88 27.61 7.97
N ALA A 450 9.91 26.39 8.51
CA ALA A 450 10.84 25.35 8.07
C ALA A 450 10.58 24.94 6.61
N GLU A 451 9.31 24.82 6.20
CA GLU A 451 8.91 24.56 4.81
C GLU A 451 9.39 25.67 3.86
N TYR A 452 9.16 26.93 4.24
CA TYR A 452 9.66 28.07 3.47
C TYR A 452 11.17 28.05 3.31
N ILE A 453 11.92 27.72 4.37
CA ILE A 453 13.39 27.63 4.32
C ILE A 453 13.85 26.43 3.46
N ALA A 454 13.16 25.28 3.51
CA ALA A 454 13.43 24.15 2.65
C ALA A 454 13.19 24.50 1.17
N HIS A 455 12.11 25.22 0.86
CA HIS A 455 11.84 25.74 -0.48
C HIS A 455 13.00 26.65 -0.96
N ARG A 456 13.47 27.58 -0.12
CA ARG A 456 14.61 28.43 -0.45
C ARG A 456 15.89 27.65 -0.77
N LYS A 457 16.15 26.56 -0.03
CA LYS A 457 17.28 25.65 -0.32
C LYS A 457 17.15 25.02 -1.70
N ALA A 458 15.96 24.52 -2.05
CA ALA A 458 15.70 23.93 -3.36
C ALA A 458 15.91 24.95 -4.50
N VAL A 459 15.41 26.17 -4.34
CA VAL A 459 15.59 27.28 -5.29
C VAL A 459 17.09 27.61 -5.47
N LEU A 460 17.86 27.68 -4.37
CA LEU A 460 19.30 27.90 -4.43
C LEU A 460 20.05 26.78 -5.17
N GLN A 461 19.65 25.54 -4.97
CA GLN A 461 20.21 24.39 -5.69
C GLN A 461 19.90 24.45 -7.20
N LEU A 462 18.68 24.81 -7.57
CA LEU A 462 18.28 25.01 -8.97
C LEU A 462 19.05 26.17 -9.59
N PHE A 463 19.18 27.30 -8.89
CA PHE A 463 19.96 28.44 -9.34
C PHE A 463 21.43 28.07 -9.55
N GLU A 464 22.07 27.39 -8.61
CA GLU A 464 23.46 26.92 -8.74
C GLU A 464 23.62 25.92 -9.89
N ALA A 465 22.66 24.99 -10.07
CA ALA A 465 22.69 24.04 -11.17
C ALA A 465 22.56 24.71 -12.54
N SER A 466 21.72 25.77 -12.62
CA SER A 466 21.54 26.53 -13.87
C SER A 466 22.80 27.31 -14.31
N LEU A 467 23.66 27.64 -13.35
CA LEU A 467 24.95 28.33 -13.65
C LEU A 467 26.06 27.38 -14.13
N LYS A 468 25.88 26.04 -13.98
CA LYS A 468 26.91 25.07 -14.42
C LYS A 468 26.83 24.83 -15.91
N LYS A 469 28.04 24.68 -16.54
CA LYS A 469 28.16 24.34 -17.95
C LYS A 469 27.54 22.94 -18.21
N ARG A 470 26.69 22.82 -19.23
CA ARG A 470 26.10 21.55 -19.63
C ARG A 470 27.09 20.68 -20.43
N PRO A 471 26.84 19.35 -20.53
CA PRO A 471 27.70 18.45 -21.31
C PRO A 471 27.87 18.86 -22.81
N ASP A 472 26.87 19.55 -23.37
CA ASP A 472 26.89 20.09 -24.75
C ASP A 472 27.50 21.47 -24.85
N GLU A 473 28.15 21.95 -23.79
CA GLU A 473 28.75 23.27 -23.66
C GLU A 473 27.79 24.47 -23.77
N LYS A 474 26.48 24.22 -23.69
CA LYS A 474 25.46 25.26 -23.64
C LYS A 474 25.14 25.66 -22.19
N TYR A 475 24.86 26.94 -22.02
CA TYR A 475 24.41 27.50 -20.74
C TYR A 475 22.90 27.63 -20.72
N GLU A 476 22.35 27.74 -19.51
CA GLU A 476 20.93 28.00 -19.36
C GLU A 476 20.54 29.33 -20.02
N LEU A 477 19.33 29.34 -20.57
CA LEU A 477 18.81 30.53 -21.22
C LEU A 477 18.50 31.60 -20.16
N GLU A 478 18.71 32.88 -20.55
CA GLU A 478 18.31 34.06 -19.77
C GLU A 478 16.85 33.95 -19.26
N LYS A 479 15.97 33.49 -20.12
CA LYS A 479 14.58 33.26 -19.80
C LYS A 479 14.36 32.33 -18.58
N PHE A 480 15.12 31.24 -18.45
CA PHE A 480 15.00 30.32 -17.31
C PHE A 480 15.37 31.00 -16.00
N LEU A 481 16.47 31.77 -15.97
CA LEU A 481 16.88 32.51 -14.79
C LEU A 481 15.89 33.62 -14.43
N HIS A 482 15.37 34.28 -15.47
CA HIS A 482 14.32 35.28 -15.26
C HIS A 482 13.08 34.66 -14.62
N GLU A 483 12.58 33.53 -15.19
CA GLU A 483 11.42 32.80 -14.64
C GLU A 483 11.67 32.26 -13.23
N LEU A 484 12.91 31.85 -12.91
CA LEU A 484 13.26 31.41 -11.55
C LEU A 484 13.21 32.57 -10.56
N ILE A 485 13.60 33.78 -10.94
CA ILE A 485 13.58 34.96 -10.09
C ILE A 485 12.18 35.56 -10.01
N PHE A 486 11.54 35.75 -11.15
CA PHE A 486 10.19 36.28 -11.28
C PHE A 486 9.54 35.84 -12.60
N PRO A 487 8.25 35.45 -12.61
CA PRO A 487 7.55 35.01 -13.84
C PRO A 487 7.56 36.08 -14.93
N VAL A 488 7.91 35.69 -16.16
CA VAL A 488 7.98 36.59 -17.32
C VAL A 488 6.58 37.05 -17.73
N ARG A 489 6.42 38.36 -17.99
CA ARG A 489 5.16 39.05 -18.38
C ARG A 489 4.08 38.99 -17.31
N ALA A 490 4.46 38.94 -16.07
CA ALA A 490 3.56 38.98 -14.94
C ALA A 490 3.73 40.27 -14.13
N THR A 491 2.71 40.60 -13.36
CA THR A 491 2.74 41.73 -12.41
C THR A 491 2.54 41.19 -10.97
N SER A 492 2.77 42.04 -9.98
CA SER A 492 2.48 41.72 -8.58
C SER A 492 0.99 41.44 -8.30
N GLU A 493 0.09 41.83 -9.21
CA GLU A 493 -1.32 41.47 -9.11
C GLU A 493 -1.57 40.03 -9.57
N ASP A 494 -0.72 39.46 -10.44
CA ASP A 494 -0.85 38.13 -11.01
C ASP A 494 -0.11 37.06 -10.20
N VAL A 495 0.90 37.48 -9.41
CA VAL A 495 1.88 36.60 -8.74
C VAL A 495 1.80 36.79 -7.24
N SER A 496 1.50 35.72 -6.50
CA SER A 496 1.54 35.74 -5.04
C SER A 496 2.96 35.91 -4.52
N TYR A 497 3.10 36.46 -3.30
CA TYR A 497 4.39 36.63 -2.61
C TYR A 497 5.24 35.35 -2.57
N GLU A 498 4.60 34.20 -2.50
CA GLU A 498 5.28 32.89 -2.43
C GLU A 498 5.73 32.36 -3.80
N ALA A 499 5.22 32.93 -4.89
CA ALA A 499 5.45 32.45 -6.24
C ALA A 499 6.60 33.13 -6.97
N HIS A 500 7.39 33.99 -6.29
CA HIS A 500 8.58 34.61 -6.83
C HIS A 500 9.79 34.49 -5.90
N ASN A 501 11.00 34.63 -6.46
CA ASN A 501 12.25 34.43 -5.71
C ASN A 501 13.16 35.67 -5.76
N LEU A 502 12.59 36.88 -5.67
CA LEU A 502 13.36 38.14 -5.64
C LEU A 502 14.36 38.22 -4.49
N TRP A 503 14.09 37.50 -3.39
CA TRP A 503 15.01 37.33 -2.27
C TRP A 503 16.39 36.77 -2.67
N LEU A 504 16.49 36.11 -3.81
CA LEU A 504 17.79 35.68 -4.39
C LEU A 504 18.70 36.89 -4.58
N ILE A 505 18.16 37.98 -5.07
CA ILE A 505 18.91 39.23 -5.30
C ILE A 505 19.04 40.00 -4.00
N ASP A 506 17.91 40.43 -3.41
CA ASP A 506 17.85 41.12 -2.11
C ASP A 506 16.51 40.85 -1.42
N GLU A 507 16.52 40.62 -0.10
CA GLU A 507 15.30 40.43 0.70
C GLU A 507 14.34 41.59 0.61
N ARG A 508 14.86 42.84 0.50
CA ARG A 508 14.06 44.04 0.43
C ARG A 508 13.16 44.11 -0.80
N LEU A 509 13.56 43.50 -1.90
CA LEU A 509 12.80 43.48 -3.15
C LEU A 509 11.49 42.68 -3.04
N THR A 510 11.41 41.74 -2.08
CA THR A 510 10.22 40.94 -1.83
C THR A 510 9.05 41.77 -1.30
N TYR A 511 9.32 42.92 -0.74
CA TYR A 511 8.31 43.79 -0.13
C TYR A 511 7.90 45.00 -1.00
N SER A 512 8.32 45.01 -2.27
CA SER A 512 7.99 46.08 -3.21
C SER A 512 6.50 46.10 -3.54
N GLN A 513 5.87 47.25 -3.58
CA GLN A 513 4.42 47.39 -3.75
C GLN A 513 3.93 47.07 -5.14
N TYR A 514 4.71 47.40 -6.16
CA TYR A 514 4.39 47.09 -7.54
C TYR A 514 5.58 46.49 -8.27
N LEU A 515 5.30 45.43 -8.97
CA LEU A 515 6.26 44.68 -9.78
C LEU A 515 5.72 44.43 -11.18
N ALA A 516 6.57 44.55 -12.18
CA ALA A 516 6.23 44.22 -13.55
C ALA A 516 7.45 43.61 -14.28
N SER A 517 7.21 42.56 -15.06
CA SER A 517 8.23 41.81 -15.77
C SER A 517 8.01 41.87 -17.29
N ASP A 518 9.06 42.17 -18.08
CA ASP A 518 9.07 42.22 -19.55
C ASP A 518 7.89 43.05 -20.13
N ILE A 519 7.61 44.21 -19.51
CA ILE A 519 6.54 45.12 -19.89
C ILE A 519 7.10 46.38 -20.54
N SER A 520 6.48 46.81 -21.64
CA SER A 520 6.92 48.00 -22.39
C SER A 520 6.66 49.30 -21.62
N LEU A 521 7.70 50.16 -21.50
CA LEU A 521 7.61 51.46 -20.84
C LEU A 521 6.90 52.55 -21.69
N GLY A 522 6.15 52.23 -22.74
CA GLY A 522 5.40 53.21 -23.51
C GLY A 522 4.85 52.67 -24.82
N ALA A 523 3.78 53.28 -25.32
CA ALA A 523 3.09 52.89 -26.54
C ALA A 523 3.96 52.98 -27.82
N ASN A 524 5.01 53.83 -27.80
CA ASN A 524 5.97 54.04 -28.92
C ASN A 524 7.39 53.60 -28.58
N ALA A 525 7.63 52.97 -27.44
CA ALA A 525 8.97 52.64 -26.96
C ALA A 525 9.46 51.32 -27.56
N GLY A 526 9.61 51.22 -28.87
CA GLY A 526 10.30 50.11 -29.56
C GLY A 526 10.22 48.74 -28.86
N LYS A 527 11.03 47.78 -29.30
CA LYS A 527 11.09 46.41 -28.72
C LYS A 527 11.87 46.31 -27.38
N LYS A 528 12.39 47.42 -26.86
CA LYS A 528 13.20 47.44 -25.63
C LYS A 528 12.30 47.52 -24.39
N ARG A 529 12.40 46.53 -23.52
CA ARG A 529 11.63 46.39 -22.26
C ARG A 529 12.59 46.03 -21.14
N PRO A 530 12.44 46.58 -19.91
CA PRO A 530 13.21 46.08 -18.77
C PRO A 530 12.76 44.68 -18.42
N ASP A 531 13.66 43.85 -17.96
CA ASP A 531 13.32 42.53 -17.51
C ASP A 531 12.48 42.57 -16.24
N LEU A 532 12.80 43.44 -15.29
CA LEU A 532 11.98 43.71 -14.09
C LEU A 532 11.93 45.21 -13.80
N LEU A 533 10.76 45.67 -13.41
CA LEU A 533 10.51 47.03 -12.93
C LEU A 533 9.78 46.97 -11.59
N LEU A 534 10.34 47.59 -10.56
CA LEU A 534 9.75 47.72 -9.23
C LEU A 534 9.51 49.19 -8.91
N LEU A 535 8.32 49.50 -8.42
CA LEU A 535 7.90 50.82 -8.05
C LEU A 535 7.49 50.83 -6.58
N ASP A 536 8.07 51.74 -5.77
CA ASP A 536 7.77 51.86 -4.34
C ASP A 536 7.18 53.22 -4.06
N HIS A 537 6.02 53.23 -3.38
CA HIS A 537 5.39 54.43 -2.85
C HIS A 537 5.92 54.82 -1.46
N PRO A 538 5.70 56.07 -1.00
CA PRO A 538 6.03 56.47 0.37
C PRO A 538 5.30 55.59 1.39
N VAL A 539 5.97 55.25 2.49
CA VAL A 539 5.46 54.38 3.58
C VAL A 539 4.27 54.99 4.35
N LEU A 540 3.93 56.25 4.11
CA LEU A 540 2.77 56.94 4.71
C LEU A 540 1.60 56.91 3.71
N VAL A 541 0.73 55.93 3.86
CA VAL A 541 -0.59 55.90 3.22
C VAL A 541 -1.43 57.01 3.82
N SER A 542 -1.65 58.13 3.12
CA SER A 542 -2.78 58.99 3.37
C SER A 542 -3.95 58.46 2.54
N ASP A 543 -5.17 58.47 3.07
CA ASP A 543 -6.41 58.06 2.45
C ASP A 543 -6.79 58.87 1.16
N GLU A 544 -5.86 59.66 0.65
CA GLU A 544 -5.99 60.47 -0.55
C GLU A 544 -5.12 59.96 -1.70
N ASP A 545 -5.36 58.74 -2.14
CA ASP A 545 -4.80 58.20 -3.39
C ASP A 545 -5.49 58.85 -4.60
N GLY A 546 -5.19 60.12 -4.81
CA GLY A 546 -5.58 60.84 -6.03
C GLY A 546 -4.57 60.63 -7.15
N PRO A 547 -4.97 60.83 -8.42
CA PRO A 547 -4.09 60.61 -9.62
C PRO A 547 -2.96 61.64 -9.72
N GLY A 548 -1.97 61.62 -8.83
CA GLY A 548 -0.89 62.59 -8.78
C GLY A 548 0.35 62.23 -7.97
N HIS A 549 0.37 61.04 -7.32
CA HIS A 549 1.52 60.64 -6.52
C HIS A 549 2.75 60.30 -7.35
N THR A 550 3.93 60.73 -6.89
CA THR A 550 5.25 60.40 -7.43
C THR A 550 5.84 59.25 -6.64
N PHE A 551 6.51 58.32 -7.30
CA PHE A 551 7.22 57.22 -6.64
C PHE A 551 8.45 57.73 -5.88
N GLU A 552 8.72 57.21 -4.70
CA GLU A 552 9.93 57.53 -3.93
C GLU A 552 11.15 56.81 -4.47
N SER A 553 11.00 55.55 -4.89
CA SER A 553 12.06 54.80 -5.51
C SER A 553 11.60 53.95 -6.68
N ILE A 554 12.47 53.74 -7.60
CA ILE A 554 12.27 52.91 -8.79
C ILE A 554 13.48 51.97 -8.90
N SER A 555 13.23 50.66 -8.96
CA SER A 555 14.29 49.69 -9.23
C SER A 555 14.05 49.03 -10.57
N ILE A 556 15.10 49.01 -11.41
CA ILE A 556 15.05 48.41 -12.76
C ILE A 556 16.15 47.37 -12.87
N PHE A 557 15.78 46.19 -13.37
CA PHE A 557 16.70 45.08 -13.58
C PHE A 557 16.79 44.75 -15.05
N GLU A 558 18.03 44.47 -15.49
CA GLU A 558 18.33 43.91 -16.79
C GLU A 558 19.18 42.66 -16.60
N LEU A 559 18.67 41.52 -17.03
CA LEU A 559 19.33 40.22 -16.93
C LEU A 559 20.02 39.89 -18.25
N LYS A 560 21.17 39.30 -18.18
CA LYS A 560 21.87 38.75 -19.36
C LYS A 560 22.25 37.32 -19.06
N ARG A 561 22.20 36.47 -20.09
CA ARG A 561 22.54 35.05 -19.95
C ARG A 561 23.88 34.85 -19.25
N PRO A 562 24.02 33.84 -18.40
CA PRO A 562 25.32 33.48 -17.82
C PRO A 562 26.41 33.27 -18.85
N MET A 563 27.65 33.59 -18.47
CA MET A 563 28.85 33.39 -19.29
C MET A 563 28.80 34.05 -20.67
N ARG A 564 28.05 35.15 -20.79
CA ARG A 564 28.16 36.01 -21.98
C ARG A 564 29.52 36.67 -21.96
N ASP A 565 30.33 36.44 -23.00
CA ASP A 565 31.74 36.81 -23.08
C ASP A 565 32.01 38.10 -23.87
N ASN A 566 31.01 38.64 -24.55
CA ASN A 566 31.18 39.81 -25.38
C ASN A 566 30.03 40.83 -25.19
N TYR A 567 30.43 42.05 -24.84
CA TYR A 567 29.58 43.24 -24.80
C TYR A 567 30.25 44.36 -25.64
N ASP A 568 29.47 45.03 -26.45
CA ASP A 568 29.94 46.18 -27.24
C ASP A 568 29.39 47.51 -26.70
N GLY A 569 29.77 48.63 -27.36
CA GLY A 569 29.37 49.97 -26.92
C GLY A 569 27.89 50.29 -27.09
N LYS A 570 27.09 49.38 -27.72
CA LYS A 570 25.63 49.57 -27.95
C LYS A 570 24.77 48.45 -27.37
N ASP A 571 25.32 47.28 -27.17
CA ASP A 571 24.64 46.14 -26.64
C ASP A 571 25.27 45.70 -25.29
N ASN A 572 25.03 46.50 -24.24
CA ASN A 572 25.44 46.18 -22.88
C ASN A 572 24.34 46.58 -21.90
N PRO A 573 24.20 45.88 -20.73
CA PRO A 573 23.13 46.10 -19.79
C PRO A 573 23.16 47.47 -19.14
N ILE A 574 24.32 48.09 -19.04
CA ILE A 574 24.47 49.40 -18.39
C ILE A 574 23.79 50.49 -19.22
N ASP A 575 24.05 50.51 -20.55
CA ASP A 575 23.38 51.49 -21.43
C ASP A 575 21.87 51.28 -21.53
N GLN A 576 21.45 50.01 -21.54
CA GLN A 576 20.03 49.70 -21.53
C GLN A 576 19.33 50.22 -20.27
N LEU A 577 19.92 50.02 -19.10
CA LEU A 577 19.40 50.52 -17.84
C LEU A 577 19.36 52.06 -17.80
N GLN A 578 20.41 52.72 -18.30
CA GLN A 578 20.41 54.18 -18.35
C GLN A 578 19.33 54.73 -19.29
N GLU A 579 19.15 54.11 -20.47
CA GLU A 579 18.06 54.49 -21.40
C GLU A 579 16.67 54.34 -20.74
N TYR A 580 16.44 53.33 -19.92
CA TYR A 580 15.17 53.19 -19.19
C TYR A 580 14.99 54.29 -18.13
N ALA A 581 16.02 54.59 -17.37
CA ALA A 581 15.98 55.66 -16.36
C ALA A 581 15.75 57.03 -17.00
N GLU A 582 16.39 57.34 -18.13
CA GLU A 582 16.20 58.55 -18.91
C GLU A 582 14.75 58.71 -19.36
N LYS A 583 14.16 57.64 -19.96
CA LYS A 583 12.77 57.66 -20.41
C LYS A 583 11.77 57.94 -19.26
N ILE A 584 12.05 57.35 -18.10
CA ILE A 584 11.21 57.58 -16.90
C ILE A 584 11.31 59.02 -16.44
N LYS A 585 12.55 59.58 -16.40
CA LYS A 585 12.77 60.97 -16.01
C LYS A 585 12.16 61.99 -16.95
N GLU A 586 12.18 61.69 -18.25
CA GLU A 586 11.53 62.53 -19.27
C GLU A 586 9.98 62.50 -19.23
N GLY A 587 9.42 61.63 -18.37
CA GLY A 587 7.95 61.47 -18.25
C GLY A 587 7.32 60.67 -19.41
N ASN A 588 8.13 59.96 -20.18
CA ASN A 588 7.71 59.21 -21.35
C ASN A 588 7.39 57.74 -21.05
N ALA A 589 7.45 57.33 -19.77
CA ALA A 589 7.19 55.95 -19.32
C ALA A 589 5.79 55.77 -18.79
N ILE A 590 5.20 54.60 -19.07
CA ILE A 590 3.90 54.15 -18.56
C ILE A 590 4.07 52.81 -17.86
N ASP A 591 3.24 52.52 -16.85
CA ASP A 591 3.16 51.22 -16.18
C ASP A 591 2.40 50.19 -17.00
N ALA A 592 2.27 48.95 -16.48
CA ALA A 592 1.54 47.87 -17.16
C ALA A 592 0.05 48.16 -17.35
N THR A 593 -0.53 49.07 -16.56
CA THR A 593 -1.92 49.49 -16.66
C THR A 593 -2.13 50.63 -17.64
N GLY A 594 -1.03 51.16 -18.24
CA GLY A 594 -1.05 52.31 -19.14
C GLY A 594 -1.02 53.66 -18.47
N ARG A 595 -0.78 53.74 -17.13
CA ARG A 595 -0.68 54.98 -16.39
C ARG A 595 0.75 55.54 -16.46
N PRO A 596 0.93 56.88 -16.57
CA PRO A 596 2.24 57.52 -16.54
C PRO A 596 3.00 57.26 -15.25
N ILE A 597 4.26 56.79 -15.34
CA ILE A 597 5.17 56.67 -14.20
C ILE A 597 5.66 58.09 -13.88
N ARG A 598 5.22 58.66 -12.75
CA ARG A 598 5.53 60.00 -12.33
C ARG A 598 6.68 60.02 -11.33
N VAL A 599 7.71 60.77 -11.64
CA VAL A 599 8.90 60.96 -10.79
C VAL A 599 9.08 62.45 -10.48
N ASN A 600 9.82 62.74 -9.43
CA ASN A 600 10.27 64.11 -9.09
C ASN A 600 11.79 64.11 -8.90
N GLU A 601 12.35 65.28 -8.57
CA GLU A 601 13.80 65.44 -8.41
C GLU A 601 14.39 64.57 -7.29
N ASN A 602 13.56 64.19 -6.29
CA ASN A 602 13.98 63.39 -5.14
C ASN A 602 13.82 61.88 -5.39
N THR A 603 13.10 61.47 -6.44
CA THR A 603 12.91 60.02 -6.74
C THR A 603 14.28 59.37 -6.99
N ARG A 604 14.56 58.33 -6.23
CA ARG A 604 15.80 57.53 -6.35
C ARG A 604 15.62 56.41 -7.35
N ILE A 605 16.57 56.26 -8.23
CA ILE A 605 16.54 55.18 -9.22
C ILE A 605 17.69 54.21 -8.94
N TYR A 606 17.33 52.93 -8.78
CA TYR A 606 18.24 51.81 -8.57
C TYR A 606 18.26 50.95 -9.85
N LEU A 607 19.43 50.79 -10.45
CA LEU A 607 19.60 50.07 -11.70
C LEU A 607 20.51 48.88 -11.46
N TYR A 608 19.99 47.69 -11.75
CA TYR A 608 20.68 46.44 -11.48
C TYR A 608 20.95 45.69 -12.80
N ALA A 609 22.22 45.55 -13.15
CA ALA A 609 22.67 44.69 -14.25
C ALA A 609 23.05 43.32 -13.69
N VAL A 610 22.18 42.32 -13.92
CA VAL A 610 22.45 40.93 -13.51
C VAL A 610 23.11 40.18 -14.65
N CYS A 611 24.44 40.06 -14.59
CA CYS A 611 25.23 39.45 -15.67
C CYS A 611 26.67 39.15 -15.21
N ASP A 612 27.33 38.21 -15.88
CA ASP A 612 28.76 38.02 -15.66
C ASP A 612 29.58 39.16 -16.24
N VAL A 613 30.77 39.36 -15.68
CA VAL A 613 31.65 40.49 -16.00
C VAL A 613 32.86 40.01 -16.81
N PRO A 614 32.72 39.81 -18.14
CA PRO A 614 33.88 39.57 -18.99
C PRO A 614 34.73 40.83 -19.16
N ALA A 615 35.96 40.66 -19.64
CA ALA A 615 36.91 41.76 -19.84
C ALA A 615 36.37 42.92 -20.71
N SER A 616 35.43 42.61 -21.64
CA SER A 616 34.76 43.63 -22.46
C SER A 616 33.86 44.55 -21.61
N LEU A 617 33.07 44.00 -20.70
CA LEU A 617 32.20 44.76 -19.80
C LEU A 617 33.05 45.49 -18.75
N GLU A 618 34.03 44.84 -18.16
CA GLU A 618 34.94 45.46 -17.21
C GLU A 618 35.61 46.72 -17.78
N LYS A 619 36.04 46.67 -19.05
CA LYS A 619 36.61 47.85 -19.74
C LYS A 619 35.60 49.00 -19.88
N ILE A 620 34.32 48.69 -20.15
CA ILE A 620 33.24 49.68 -20.21
C ILE A 620 33.02 50.29 -18.82
N MET A 621 32.93 49.50 -17.79
CA MET A 621 32.72 49.93 -16.40
C MET A 621 33.86 50.83 -15.89
N ARG A 622 35.13 50.42 -16.12
CA ARG A 622 36.30 51.25 -15.74
C ARG A 622 36.31 52.61 -16.40
N ARG A 623 35.90 52.72 -17.64
CA ARG A 623 35.79 54.01 -18.36
C ARG A 623 34.68 54.90 -17.80
N ARG A 624 33.67 54.33 -17.13
CA ARG A 624 32.55 55.01 -16.53
C ARG A 624 32.67 55.16 -15.03
N ASN A 625 33.87 55.02 -14.48
CA ASN A 625 34.20 55.20 -13.07
C ASN A 625 33.53 54.25 -12.11
N PHE A 626 33.06 53.10 -12.55
CA PHE A 626 32.57 52.06 -11.66
C PHE A 626 33.65 51.66 -10.64
N LYS A 627 33.23 51.45 -9.40
CA LYS A 627 34.03 50.93 -8.29
C LYS A 627 33.63 49.50 -8.00
N GLN A 628 34.61 48.72 -7.63
CA GLN A 628 34.35 47.37 -7.15
C GLN A 628 33.72 47.41 -5.76
N THR A 629 32.76 46.50 -5.48
CA THR A 629 32.20 46.34 -4.15
C THR A 629 33.28 45.84 -3.16
N PRO A 630 33.13 46.07 -1.84
CA PRO A 630 34.15 45.70 -0.85
C PRO A 630 34.48 44.20 -0.84
N ASP A 631 33.54 43.33 -1.23
CA ASP A 631 33.71 41.90 -1.38
C ASP A 631 34.47 41.51 -2.68
N GLY A 632 34.72 42.47 -3.57
CA GLY A 632 35.41 42.25 -4.84
C GLY A 632 34.58 41.52 -5.89
N LEU A 633 33.34 41.18 -5.62
CA LEU A 633 32.49 40.37 -6.51
C LEU A 633 31.54 41.19 -7.38
N GLY A 634 31.19 42.40 -7.00
CA GLY A 634 30.29 43.29 -7.75
C GLY A 634 30.91 44.63 -8.10
N TRP A 635 30.18 45.46 -8.84
CA TRP A 635 30.56 46.79 -9.22
C TRP A 635 29.43 47.76 -9.05
N HIS A 636 29.72 49.03 -8.69
CA HIS A 636 28.75 50.07 -8.53
C HIS A 636 29.26 51.44 -9.01
N VAL A 637 28.31 52.30 -9.38
CA VAL A 637 28.54 53.72 -9.68
C VAL A 637 27.27 54.50 -9.37
N TYR A 638 27.45 55.76 -8.94
CA TYR A 638 26.35 56.71 -8.83
C TYR A 638 26.43 57.69 -10.00
N VAL A 639 25.27 57.95 -10.63
CA VAL A 639 25.10 58.86 -11.75
C VAL A 639 24.26 60.06 -11.29
N ASP A 640 24.95 61.17 -11.04
CA ASP A 640 24.34 62.39 -10.46
C ASP A 640 23.18 62.93 -11.30
N ASP A 641 23.37 63.04 -12.63
CA ASP A 641 22.38 63.59 -13.59
C ASP A 641 21.04 62.73 -13.58
N LEU A 642 21.13 61.48 -13.26
CA LEU A 642 19.99 60.58 -13.21
C LEU A 642 19.49 60.36 -11.78
N ASN A 643 20.11 60.86 -10.73
CA ASN A 643 19.88 60.49 -9.34
C ASN A 643 19.77 58.96 -9.20
N ALA A 644 20.68 58.24 -9.88
CA ALA A 644 20.62 56.82 -10.04
C ALA A 644 21.85 56.08 -9.53
N SER A 645 21.65 55.01 -8.78
CA SER A 645 22.71 54.06 -8.43
C SER A 645 22.67 52.86 -9.40
N ILE A 646 23.79 52.58 -10.05
CA ILE A 646 23.90 51.40 -10.93
C ILE A 646 24.78 50.39 -10.25
N GLU A 647 24.27 49.19 -10.10
CA GLU A 647 25.00 48.02 -9.61
C GLU A 647 25.07 46.91 -10.65
N VAL A 648 26.28 46.34 -10.80
CA VAL A 648 26.48 45.15 -11.62
C VAL A 648 26.69 43.97 -10.70
N LEU A 649 25.78 43.01 -10.78
CA LEU A 649 25.66 41.85 -9.93
C LEU A 649 25.94 40.56 -10.71
N PRO A 650 27.17 40.03 -10.64
CA PRO A 650 27.45 38.73 -11.21
C PRO A 650 26.65 37.61 -10.54
N TYR A 651 26.31 36.57 -11.28
CA TYR A 651 25.55 35.43 -10.80
C TYR A 651 26.22 34.74 -9.60
N ASP A 652 27.55 34.61 -9.60
CA ASP A 652 28.32 34.05 -8.50
C ASP A 652 28.16 34.88 -7.21
N LYS A 653 28.08 36.23 -7.34
CA LYS A 653 27.82 37.12 -6.20
C LYS A 653 26.40 36.88 -5.63
N ILE A 654 25.39 36.86 -6.50
CA ILE A 654 24.00 36.61 -6.09
C ILE A 654 23.90 35.27 -5.35
N LEU A 655 24.54 34.21 -5.89
CA LEU A 655 24.57 32.89 -5.26
C LEU A 655 25.26 32.92 -3.88
N ALA A 656 26.45 33.54 -3.80
CA ALA A 656 27.22 33.62 -2.56
C ALA A 656 26.47 34.41 -1.47
N ASP A 657 25.90 35.56 -1.82
CA ASP A 657 25.14 36.42 -0.89
C ASP A 657 23.87 35.73 -0.41
N SER A 658 23.12 35.05 -1.30
CA SER A 658 21.92 34.32 -0.93
C SER A 658 22.20 33.13 -0.03
N LYS A 659 23.27 32.37 -0.32
CA LYS A 659 23.75 31.28 0.55
C LYS A 659 24.14 31.82 1.92
N MET A 660 24.84 32.94 1.98
CA MET A 660 25.28 33.54 3.24
C MET A 660 24.09 34.01 4.08
N ARG A 661 23.11 34.70 3.48
CA ARG A 661 21.88 35.15 4.17
C ARG A 661 21.07 33.98 4.73
N SER A 662 21.00 32.87 3.99
CA SER A 662 20.21 31.69 4.36
C SER A 662 20.94 30.73 5.30
N ARG A 663 22.27 30.84 5.46
CA ARG A 663 23.12 29.89 6.19
C ARG A 663 22.65 29.60 7.60
N VAL A 664 22.33 30.62 8.37
CA VAL A 664 21.90 30.46 9.77
C VAL A 664 20.60 29.66 9.89
N PHE A 665 19.68 29.87 8.96
CA PHE A 665 18.42 29.11 8.91
C PHE A 665 18.66 27.66 8.55
N PHE A 666 19.50 27.39 7.55
CA PHE A 666 19.84 26.01 7.13
C PHE A 666 20.53 25.25 8.27
N GLU A 667 21.53 25.87 8.93
CA GLU A 667 22.22 25.25 10.07
C GLU A 667 21.28 24.94 11.24
N LYS A 668 20.32 25.83 11.55
CA LYS A 668 19.36 25.63 12.65
C LYS A 668 18.32 24.55 12.36
N LEU A 669 17.99 24.33 11.09
CA LEU A 669 17.03 23.31 10.69
C LEU A 669 17.69 21.95 10.38
N GLY A 670 19.04 21.91 10.31
CA GLY A 670 19.80 20.73 9.92
C GLY A 670 19.74 20.44 8.42
N LEU A 671 19.50 21.48 7.59
CA LEU A 671 19.40 21.40 6.14
C LEU A 671 20.75 21.63 5.43
#